data_99cbc0ff425cf8c3328cfd1e3116cb67
#
_entry.id   99cbc0ff425cf8c3328cfd1e3116cb67
#
_cell.length_a   1.000
_cell.length_b   1.000
_cell.length_c   1.000
_cell.angle_alpha   90.00
_cell.angle_beta   90.00
_cell.angle_gamma   90.00
#
_symmetry.space_group_name_H-M   'P 1'
#
loop_
_entity.id
_entity.type
_entity.pdbx_description
1 polymer ?
#
loop_
_entity_poly.entity_id
_entity_poly.type
_entity_poly.pdbx_seq_one_letter_code
_entity_poly.pdbx_strand_id
1 'polypeptide(L)'
;VGKSLAYLLPSAIFATANSTPVVVSTNTINLQEQLLTKDVPTLRKALETAGGALQDVARFRVALLKGRSNYLCQRRWQLFHQGQPATASEARFRARLLIWLSQGASGDLGDLNLPPDELPFWSRVSALADDCSPANCPHVRGSQCFLFAARDRAKAAHIVLVNHALLLSDLARDGMVLPEHQHVVVDEAHHLEEEATHQWGLQLGEEDLVRFLSNLLGEASGGKRSGLLALVGARLRSRPAAVRTEALQVVERMESAVQEARRLARDLFHLLSPLARESQGPNSDERRLRLTPQVLGSSSWAALVRTQEALTRPWMELEEGLGKLYILLGQGEDLADEAASRRLEAQNLRQQLTDLTGEASEDVVRWASIEGQGRDRLCSAPLHVGELLNDRLLSIKETVVLTSATLTTEGTFEHLKDRLGLTPKSEVLLGSPYDYKGSTLLWVAQDMPEPGHRQYQAGLERTLVQLLAATEGRALVLFTSHSALRAVLNGIRGPLEKRGLLVLGQGVDGSRNQLLDMFKSHQGSVLLGTSSFWEGVDVVGDSLSVVVITRLPFHVPSDPVFAARSQAFEDGFNQYALPLSILRFRQGFGRLIRSHSDRGVMAILDSRLHRKAYGRAFLKSLPKCTVRVGPASDLPGAAADWLCSSQAALI
;
A
#
# COMPACT_ATOMS: atom_id res chain seq x y z
N VAL A 1 18.90 6.00 -13.43
CA VAL A 1 19.89 4.92 -13.51
C VAL A 1 20.92 5.14 -12.41
N GLY A 2 21.22 4.09 -11.65
CA GLY A 2 22.20 4.19 -10.56
C GLY A 2 21.75 4.96 -9.31
N LYS A 3 20.48 5.37 -9.22
CA LYS A 3 19.93 6.13 -8.07
C LYS A 3 20.19 5.40 -6.74
N SER A 4 19.93 4.09 -6.67
CA SER A 4 20.13 3.30 -5.45
C SER A 4 21.59 3.32 -5.01
N LEU A 5 22.53 3.13 -5.92
CA LEU A 5 23.95 3.19 -5.62
C LEU A 5 24.39 4.59 -5.20
N ALA A 6 23.80 5.64 -5.78
CA ALA A 6 24.15 7.03 -5.48
C ALA A 6 23.84 7.44 -4.04
N TYR A 7 22.80 6.87 -3.40
CA TYR A 7 22.56 7.12 -1.98
C TYR A 7 23.07 6.01 -1.06
N LEU A 8 23.15 4.75 -1.51
CA LEU A 8 23.68 3.65 -0.68
C LEU A 8 25.19 3.79 -0.40
N LEU A 9 25.96 4.21 -1.39
CA LEU A 9 27.42 4.37 -1.23
C LEU A 9 27.79 5.39 -0.14
N PRO A 10 27.34 6.66 -0.22
CA PRO A 10 27.63 7.63 0.84
C PRO A 10 27.02 7.22 2.19
N SER A 11 25.84 6.59 2.21
CA SER A 11 25.24 6.07 3.43
C SER A 11 26.09 4.98 4.09
N ALA A 12 26.65 4.05 3.30
CA ALA A 12 27.54 3.00 3.81
C ALA A 12 28.84 3.57 4.37
N ILE A 13 29.47 4.50 3.66
CA ILE A 13 30.69 5.18 4.10
C ILE A 13 30.44 5.94 5.40
N PHE A 14 29.39 6.75 5.42
CA PHE A 14 29.02 7.57 6.58
C PHE A 14 28.70 6.70 7.82
N ALA A 15 27.81 5.72 7.65
CA ALA A 15 27.37 4.87 8.76
C ALA A 15 28.51 4.02 9.34
N THR A 16 29.45 3.55 8.49
CA THR A 16 30.60 2.78 8.93
C THR A 16 31.61 3.67 9.67
N ALA A 17 31.90 4.86 9.15
CA ALA A 17 32.88 5.79 9.73
C ALA A 17 32.40 6.39 11.07
N ASN A 18 31.10 6.68 11.21
CA ASN A 18 30.54 7.36 12.37
C ASN A 18 29.83 6.41 13.35
N SER A 19 29.69 5.12 13.04
CA SER A 19 28.90 4.15 13.81
C SER A 19 27.44 4.63 14.06
N THR A 20 26.89 5.39 13.14
CA THR A 20 25.54 5.97 13.20
C THR A 20 24.67 5.36 12.11
N PRO A 21 23.51 4.77 12.44
CA PRO A 21 22.68 4.11 11.44
C PRO A 21 22.02 5.12 10.48
N VAL A 22 21.92 4.72 9.22
CA VAL A 22 21.14 5.44 8.20
C VAL A 22 19.89 4.62 7.87
N VAL A 23 18.71 5.24 7.96
CA VAL A 23 17.46 4.63 7.52
C VAL A 23 17.22 4.97 6.06
N VAL A 24 17.02 3.94 5.24
CA VAL A 24 16.64 4.09 3.83
C VAL A 24 15.21 3.60 3.67
N SER A 25 14.32 4.53 3.35
CA SER A 25 12.90 4.27 3.14
C SER A 25 12.57 4.25 1.65
N THR A 26 11.82 3.25 1.20
CA THR A 26 11.32 3.12 -0.17
C THR A 26 9.82 2.85 -0.19
N ASN A 27 9.16 3.00 -1.32
CA ASN A 27 7.70 2.91 -1.38
C ASN A 27 7.16 1.50 -1.07
N THR A 28 7.76 0.44 -1.62
CA THR A 28 7.18 -0.92 -1.55
C THR A 28 8.14 -1.95 -0.95
N ILE A 29 7.57 -3.03 -0.39
CA ILE A 29 8.34 -4.19 0.10
C ILE A 29 9.22 -4.78 -1.01
N ASN A 30 8.72 -4.86 -2.24
CA ASN A 30 9.50 -5.38 -3.37
C ASN A 30 10.75 -4.54 -3.69
N LEU A 31 10.66 -3.22 -3.56
CA LEU A 31 11.82 -2.34 -3.72
C LEU A 31 12.83 -2.52 -2.59
N GLN A 32 12.36 -2.73 -1.35
CA GLN A 32 13.23 -3.08 -0.23
C GLN A 32 14.01 -4.38 -0.50
N GLU A 33 13.31 -5.41 -0.98
CA GLU A 33 13.92 -6.70 -1.32
C GLU A 33 14.91 -6.56 -2.48
N GLN A 34 14.59 -5.78 -3.51
CA GLN A 34 15.52 -5.47 -4.60
C GLN A 34 16.78 -4.79 -4.10
N LEU A 35 16.67 -3.78 -3.22
CA LEU A 35 17.83 -3.13 -2.61
C LEU A 35 18.70 -4.14 -1.87
N LEU A 36 18.09 -5.02 -1.06
CA LEU A 36 18.81 -5.99 -0.26
C LEU A 36 19.48 -7.09 -1.10
N THR A 37 18.77 -7.62 -2.11
CA THR A 37 19.22 -8.81 -2.86
C THR A 37 20.03 -8.49 -4.11
N LYS A 38 19.92 -7.28 -4.67
CA LYS A 38 20.58 -6.88 -5.91
C LYS A 38 21.55 -5.70 -5.70
N ASP A 39 21.06 -4.57 -5.16
CA ASP A 39 21.84 -3.33 -5.14
C ASP A 39 22.94 -3.37 -4.06
N VAL A 40 22.63 -3.85 -2.85
CA VAL A 40 23.61 -4.01 -1.77
C VAL A 40 24.74 -4.98 -2.15
N PRO A 41 24.50 -6.19 -2.67
CA PRO A 41 25.57 -7.08 -3.16
C PRO A 41 26.41 -6.46 -4.27
N THR A 42 25.78 -5.73 -5.20
CA THR A 42 26.48 -5.02 -6.28
C THR A 42 27.43 -3.95 -5.72
N LEU A 43 26.96 -3.17 -4.74
CA LEU A 43 27.76 -2.16 -4.06
C LEU A 43 28.95 -2.79 -3.31
N ARG A 44 28.70 -3.87 -2.55
CA ARG A 44 29.80 -4.58 -1.83
C ARG A 44 30.89 -5.05 -2.77
N LYS A 45 30.51 -5.70 -3.86
CA LYS A 45 31.47 -6.15 -4.88
C LYS A 45 32.26 -4.99 -5.49
N ALA A 46 31.62 -3.86 -5.76
CA ALA A 46 32.30 -2.67 -6.27
C ALA A 46 33.31 -2.09 -5.26
N LEU A 47 32.91 -2.03 -3.96
CA LEU A 47 33.82 -1.56 -2.89
C LEU A 47 35.01 -2.51 -2.65
N GLU A 48 34.76 -3.82 -2.69
CA GLU A 48 35.85 -4.83 -2.61
C GLU A 48 36.82 -4.70 -3.78
N THR A 49 36.29 -4.48 -4.99
CA THR A 49 37.13 -4.31 -6.21
C THR A 49 37.91 -3.01 -6.19
N ALA A 50 37.36 -1.93 -5.62
CA ALA A 50 38.06 -0.64 -5.50
C ALA A 50 39.27 -0.69 -4.55
N GLY A 51 39.24 -1.58 -3.56
CA GLY A 51 40.33 -1.77 -2.60
C GLY A 51 40.58 -0.59 -1.66
N GLY A 52 41.72 -0.63 -0.96
CA GLY A 52 42.14 0.42 -0.01
C GLY A 52 41.12 0.63 1.14
N ALA A 53 40.93 1.86 1.56
CA ALA A 53 39.99 2.21 2.65
C ALA A 53 38.54 1.82 2.36
N LEU A 54 38.15 1.65 1.09
CA LEU A 54 36.78 1.26 0.70
C LEU A 54 36.51 -0.24 0.94
N GLN A 55 37.56 -1.06 1.03
CA GLN A 55 37.39 -2.49 1.32
C GLN A 55 36.84 -2.74 2.74
N ASP A 56 37.21 -1.91 3.71
CA ASP A 56 36.64 -2.01 5.07
C ASP A 56 35.14 -1.59 5.08
N VAL A 57 34.79 -0.59 4.27
CA VAL A 57 33.39 -0.19 4.10
C VAL A 57 32.55 -1.32 3.51
N ALA A 58 33.12 -2.20 2.64
CA ALA A 58 32.38 -3.32 2.05
C ALA A 58 31.72 -4.26 3.08
N ARG A 59 32.22 -4.26 4.33
CA ARG A 59 31.66 -5.05 5.46
C ARG A 59 30.46 -4.40 6.15
N PHE A 60 29.90 -3.30 5.59
CA PHE A 60 28.74 -2.66 6.19
C PHE A 60 27.56 -3.64 6.35
N ARG A 61 26.89 -3.55 7.50
CA ARG A 61 25.72 -4.41 7.81
C ARG A 61 24.44 -3.72 7.38
N VAL A 62 23.58 -4.49 6.73
CA VAL A 62 22.26 -4.03 6.29
C VAL A 62 21.19 -4.93 6.91
N ALA A 63 20.12 -4.33 7.42
CA ALA A 63 18.95 -5.05 7.89
C ALA A 63 17.70 -4.55 7.17
N LEU A 64 16.82 -5.50 6.81
CA LEU A 64 15.48 -5.23 6.32
C LEU A 64 14.53 -5.31 7.50
N LEU A 65 13.72 -4.26 7.72
CA LEU A 65 12.65 -4.26 8.72
C LEU A 65 11.32 -3.95 8.04
N LYS A 66 10.34 -4.83 8.26
CA LYS A 66 8.98 -4.70 7.77
C LYS A 66 8.01 -4.37 8.90
N GLY A 67 6.80 -3.95 8.57
CA GLY A 67 5.73 -3.78 9.55
C GLY A 67 5.42 -5.10 10.27
N ARG A 68 4.98 -5.02 11.55
CA ARG A 68 4.80 -6.21 12.41
C ARG A 68 3.85 -7.25 11.82
N SER A 69 2.83 -6.87 11.06
CA SER A 69 1.90 -7.80 10.40
C SER A 69 2.57 -8.73 9.37
N ASN A 70 3.82 -8.44 8.99
CA ASN A 70 4.62 -9.32 8.13
C ASN A 70 5.35 -10.42 8.89
N TYR A 71 5.33 -10.42 10.23
CA TYR A 71 6.03 -11.42 11.04
C TYR A 71 5.06 -12.36 11.75
N LEU A 72 5.39 -13.65 11.77
CA LEU A 72 4.67 -14.66 12.52
C LEU A 72 4.83 -14.40 14.03
N CYS A 73 3.73 -14.41 14.76
CA CYS A 73 3.73 -14.41 16.23
C CYS A 73 3.68 -15.83 16.77
N GLN A 74 4.71 -16.29 17.46
CA GLN A 74 4.80 -17.64 18.03
C GLN A 74 3.65 -17.93 19.02
N ARG A 75 3.28 -16.97 19.86
CA ARG A 75 2.16 -17.12 20.81
C ARG A 75 0.83 -17.34 20.08
N ARG A 76 0.55 -16.53 19.07
CA ARG A 76 -0.68 -16.64 18.27
C ARG A 76 -0.71 -17.92 17.44
N TRP A 77 0.44 -18.31 16.90
CA TRP A 77 0.58 -19.59 16.20
C TRP A 77 0.28 -20.78 17.10
N GLN A 78 0.83 -20.82 18.32
CA GLN A 78 0.55 -21.90 19.28
C GLN A 78 -0.93 -21.99 19.60
N LEU A 79 -1.61 -20.86 19.86
CA LEU A 79 -3.05 -20.84 20.12
C LEU A 79 -3.85 -21.30 18.90
N PHE A 80 -3.48 -20.84 17.70
CA PHE A 80 -4.16 -21.20 16.45
C PHE A 80 -3.98 -22.68 16.11
N HIS A 81 -2.84 -23.25 16.41
CA HIS A 81 -2.48 -24.64 16.09
C HIS A 81 -3.14 -25.67 17.02
N GLN A 82 -3.47 -25.32 18.25
CA GLN A 82 -4.05 -26.26 19.25
C GLN A 82 -5.48 -26.73 18.89
N GLY A 83 -6.24 -26.00 18.11
CA GLY A 83 -7.59 -26.37 17.69
C GLY A 83 -7.62 -27.26 16.46
N GLN A 84 -8.77 -27.90 16.19
CA GLN A 84 -8.99 -28.58 14.91
C GLN A 84 -9.22 -27.54 13.78
N PRO A 85 -8.70 -27.76 12.55
CA PRO A 85 -8.95 -26.86 11.45
C PRO A 85 -10.42 -26.92 11.03
N ALA A 86 -11.03 -25.76 10.80
CA ALA A 86 -12.44 -25.65 10.42
C ALA A 86 -12.68 -25.93 8.93
N THR A 87 -11.65 -25.73 8.08
CA THR A 87 -11.72 -25.89 6.61
C THR A 87 -10.48 -26.58 6.07
N ALA A 88 -10.61 -27.14 4.85
CA ALA A 88 -9.48 -27.75 4.15
C ALA A 88 -8.36 -26.71 3.86
N SER A 89 -8.71 -25.46 3.52
CA SER A 89 -7.73 -24.38 3.32
C SER A 89 -6.99 -24.05 4.61
N GLU A 90 -7.68 -24.01 5.76
CA GLU A 90 -7.03 -23.84 7.05
C GLU A 90 -6.07 -24.99 7.39
N ALA A 91 -6.46 -26.23 7.08
CA ALA A 91 -5.59 -27.39 7.28
C ALA A 91 -4.32 -27.32 6.42
N ARG A 92 -4.44 -26.93 5.13
CA ARG A 92 -3.30 -26.71 4.24
C ARG A 92 -2.39 -25.58 4.74
N PHE A 93 -2.97 -24.46 5.15
CA PHE A 93 -2.22 -23.35 5.74
C PHE A 93 -1.40 -23.78 6.96
N ARG A 94 -2.01 -24.54 7.89
CA ARG A 94 -1.31 -25.07 9.09
C ARG A 94 -0.17 -26.01 8.71
N ALA A 95 -0.39 -26.94 7.78
CA ALA A 95 0.64 -27.85 7.31
C ALA A 95 1.82 -27.10 6.65
N ARG A 96 1.52 -26.09 5.84
CA ARG A 96 2.54 -25.22 5.20
C ARG A 96 3.38 -24.49 6.25
N LEU A 97 2.75 -23.91 7.26
CA LEU A 97 3.47 -23.23 8.33
C LEU A 97 4.34 -24.18 9.16
N LEU A 98 3.87 -25.40 9.48
CA LEU A 98 4.67 -26.39 10.18
C LEU A 98 5.92 -26.78 9.40
N ILE A 99 5.78 -27.04 8.09
CA ILE A 99 6.91 -27.37 7.23
C ILE A 99 7.88 -26.18 7.17
N TRP A 100 7.38 -24.97 6.96
CA TRP A 100 8.20 -23.76 6.89
C TRP A 100 8.99 -23.52 8.18
N LEU A 101 8.34 -23.63 9.33
CA LEU A 101 8.99 -23.49 10.64
C LEU A 101 10.05 -24.56 10.90
N SER A 102 9.83 -25.81 10.45
CA SER A 102 10.80 -26.90 10.60
C SER A 102 12.08 -26.70 9.75
N GLN A 103 12.02 -25.85 8.73
CA GLN A 103 13.15 -25.54 7.84
C GLN A 103 13.97 -24.33 8.30
N GLY A 104 13.74 -23.82 9.51
CA GLY A 104 14.47 -22.66 10.02
C GLY A 104 13.97 -21.33 9.47
N ALA A 105 12.66 -21.15 9.45
CA ALA A 105 11.99 -19.97 8.91
C ALA A 105 12.49 -18.64 9.52
N SER A 106 12.53 -17.59 8.70
CA SER A 106 12.80 -16.21 9.14
C SER A 106 11.66 -15.60 9.94
N GLY A 107 10.45 -16.16 9.82
CA GLY A 107 9.22 -15.62 10.36
C GLY A 107 8.56 -14.55 9.48
N ASP A 108 9.13 -14.20 8.34
CA ASP A 108 8.63 -13.18 7.41
C ASP A 108 7.63 -13.78 6.41
N LEU A 109 6.45 -13.18 6.26
CA LEU A 109 5.43 -13.56 5.27
C LEU A 109 5.99 -13.59 3.83
N GLY A 110 6.95 -12.75 3.52
CA GLY A 110 7.58 -12.68 2.19
C GLY A 110 8.23 -14.00 1.75
N ASP A 111 8.64 -14.84 2.71
CA ASP A 111 9.22 -16.16 2.44
C ASP A 111 8.16 -17.24 2.16
N LEU A 112 6.88 -16.91 2.42
CA LEU A 112 5.74 -17.79 2.21
C LEU A 112 4.98 -17.40 0.93
N ASN A 113 4.90 -18.31 -0.01
CA ASN A 113 4.01 -18.13 -1.16
C ASN A 113 2.61 -18.69 -0.81
N LEU A 114 1.79 -17.85 -0.14
CA LEU A 114 0.45 -18.23 0.27
C LEU A 114 -0.54 -18.09 -0.90
N PRO A 115 -1.35 -19.12 -1.19
CA PRO A 115 -2.48 -19.00 -2.09
C PRO A 115 -3.53 -18.01 -1.57
N PRO A 116 -4.35 -17.42 -2.45
CA PRO A 116 -5.36 -16.43 -2.07
C PRO A 116 -6.37 -16.92 -1.01
N ASP A 117 -6.70 -18.21 -1.02
CA ASP A 117 -7.61 -18.85 -0.07
C ASP A 117 -6.97 -19.15 1.29
N GLU A 118 -5.63 -19.13 1.38
CA GLU A 118 -4.88 -19.32 2.63
C GLU A 118 -4.47 -17.96 3.26
N LEU A 119 -4.34 -16.89 2.47
CA LEU A 119 -3.88 -15.57 2.93
C LEU A 119 -4.71 -14.98 4.10
N PRO A 120 -6.05 -15.12 4.17
CA PRO A 120 -6.84 -14.60 5.29
C PRO A 120 -6.44 -15.21 6.65
N PHE A 121 -5.90 -16.43 6.68
CA PHE A 121 -5.47 -17.06 7.94
C PHE A 121 -4.19 -16.44 8.51
N TRP A 122 -3.38 -15.76 7.69
CA TRP A 122 -2.18 -15.09 8.15
C TRP A 122 -2.48 -14.02 9.23
N SER A 123 -3.54 -13.26 9.08
CA SER A 123 -3.95 -12.25 10.07
C SER A 123 -4.24 -12.83 11.46
N ARG A 124 -4.54 -14.14 11.55
CA ARG A 124 -4.80 -14.84 12.80
C ARG A 124 -3.52 -15.23 13.55
N VAL A 125 -2.39 -15.30 12.84
CA VAL A 125 -1.09 -15.75 13.38
C VAL A 125 0.01 -14.68 13.31
N SER A 126 -0.19 -13.59 12.58
CA SER A 126 0.77 -12.50 12.50
C SER A 126 0.84 -11.67 13.78
N ALA A 127 1.95 -10.96 13.99
CA ALA A 127 2.11 -10.05 15.12
C ALA A 127 1.23 -8.80 14.93
N LEU A 128 0.36 -8.52 15.90
CA LEU A 128 -0.48 -7.32 15.95
C LEU A 128 0.03 -6.35 17.02
N ALA A 129 -0.31 -5.07 16.86
CA ALA A 129 0.13 -4.02 17.79
C ALA A 129 -0.45 -4.25 19.19
N ASP A 130 -1.74 -4.53 19.23
CA ASP A 130 -2.54 -4.53 20.44
C ASP A 130 -2.33 -5.80 21.28
N ASP A 131 -1.86 -6.90 20.66
CA ASP A 131 -1.62 -8.19 21.31
C ASP A 131 -0.17 -8.39 21.79
N CYS A 132 0.73 -7.45 21.50
CA CYS A 132 2.17 -7.63 21.76
C CYS A 132 2.61 -6.87 23.01
N SER A 133 2.77 -7.61 24.11
CA SER A 133 3.42 -7.12 25.35
C SER A 133 4.83 -7.72 25.48
N PRO A 134 5.89 -7.01 25.02
CA PRO A 134 7.25 -7.56 25.00
C PRO A 134 7.77 -7.95 26.37
N ALA A 135 7.44 -7.16 27.39
CA ALA A 135 7.91 -7.38 28.76
C ALA A 135 7.44 -8.73 29.33
N ASN A 136 6.26 -9.20 28.94
CA ASN A 136 5.64 -10.39 29.49
C ASN A 136 5.65 -11.58 28.52
N CYS A 137 6.06 -11.40 27.27
CA CYS A 137 6.04 -12.45 26.26
C CYS A 137 7.19 -13.46 26.46
N PRO A 138 6.91 -14.76 26.73
CA PRO A 138 7.95 -15.77 26.90
C PRO A 138 8.81 -15.96 25.67
N HIS A 139 8.26 -15.78 24.46
CA HIS A 139 8.99 -15.90 23.20
C HIS A 139 9.98 -14.74 22.97
N VAL A 140 9.70 -13.56 23.53
CA VAL A 140 10.65 -12.44 23.50
C VAL A 140 11.80 -12.71 24.46
N ARG A 141 11.48 -13.13 25.70
CA ARG A 141 12.49 -13.49 26.72
C ARG A 141 13.37 -14.66 26.27
N GLY A 142 12.79 -15.64 25.57
CA GLY A 142 13.50 -16.80 25.02
C GLY A 142 14.18 -16.57 23.69
N SER A 143 14.24 -15.33 23.17
CA SER A 143 14.82 -14.98 21.85
C SER A 143 14.21 -15.74 20.66
N GLN A 144 12.96 -16.17 20.79
CA GLN A 144 12.24 -16.93 19.76
C GLN A 144 11.27 -16.05 18.94
N CYS A 145 11.16 -14.76 19.27
CA CYS A 145 10.24 -13.85 18.59
C CYS A 145 10.86 -13.32 17.29
N PHE A 146 10.29 -13.66 16.15
CA PHE A 146 10.77 -13.24 14.84
C PHE A 146 10.80 -11.72 14.65
N LEU A 147 9.76 -11.00 15.14
CA LEU A 147 9.71 -9.55 15.09
C LEU A 147 10.86 -8.90 15.87
N PHE A 148 11.10 -9.38 17.11
CA PHE A 148 12.17 -8.81 17.94
C PHE A 148 13.55 -9.19 17.42
N ALA A 149 13.73 -10.40 16.90
CA ALA A 149 14.95 -10.77 16.20
C ALA A 149 15.25 -9.89 14.97
N ALA A 150 14.21 -9.50 14.21
CA ALA A 150 14.37 -8.55 13.10
C ALA A 150 14.73 -7.14 13.61
N ARG A 151 14.12 -6.67 14.70
CA ARG A 151 14.45 -5.39 15.33
C ARG A 151 15.87 -5.36 15.89
N ASP A 152 16.32 -6.43 16.50
CA ASP A 152 17.70 -6.52 17.02
C ASP A 152 18.74 -6.52 15.90
N ARG A 153 18.43 -7.21 14.77
CA ARG A 153 19.27 -7.09 13.56
C ARG A 153 19.31 -5.65 13.04
N ALA A 154 18.17 -4.95 13.06
CA ALA A 154 18.10 -3.56 12.62
C ALA A 154 18.90 -2.62 13.54
N LYS A 155 18.87 -2.83 14.87
CA LYS A 155 19.70 -2.07 15.82
C LYS A 155 21.20 -2.25 15.61
N ALA A 156 21.64 -3.44 15.16
CA ALA A 156 23.02 -3.73 14.89
C ALA A 156 23.49 -3.33 13.47
N ALA A 157 22.60 -2.84 12.62
CA ALA A 157 22.89 -2.53 11.22
C ALA A 157 23.43 -1.10 11.04
N HIS A 158 24.24 -0.90 10.01
CA HIS A 158 24.69 0.41 9.54
C HIS A 158 23.62 1.06 8.62
N ILE A 159 22.91 0.24 7.83
CA ILE A 159 21.80 0.69 6.99
C ILE A 159 20.56 -0.14 7.35
N VAL A 160 19.46 0.53 7.63
CA VAL A 160 18.16 -0.09 7.89
C VAL A 160 17.23 0.21 6.72
N LEU A 161 16.81 -0.83 5.99
CA LEU A 161 15.88 -0.71 4.88
C LEU A 161 14.45 -0.85 5.39
N VAL A 162 13.60 0.14 5.12
CA VAL A 162 12.19 0.18 5.52
C VAL A 162 11.30 0.62 4.35
N ASN A 163 9.99 0.44 4.44
CA ASN A 163 9.06 1.11 3.54
C ASN A 163 8.55 2.42 4.16
N HIS A 164 7.95 3.29 3.31
CA HIS A 164 7.40 4.57 3.77
C HIS A 164 6.35 4.38 4.87
N ALA A 165 5.49 3.35 4.74
CA ALA A 165 4.49 3.03 5.75
C ALA A 165 5.10 2.80 7.13
N LEU A 166 6.20 2.04 7.21
CA LEU A 166 6.87 1.76 8.48
C LEU A 166 7.59 3.00 9.04
N LEU A 167 8.27 3.79 8.18
CA LEU A 167 8.87 5.06 8.57
C LEU A 167 7.82 6.02 9.15
N LEU A 168 6.71 6.22 8.44
CA LEU A 168 5.63 7.11 8.88
C LEU A 168 4.90 6.60 10.13
N SER A 169 4.77 5.28 10.28
CA SER A 169 4.24 4.65 11.50
C SER A 169 5.17 4.83 12.70
N ASP A 170 6.50 4.85 12.48
CA ASP A 170 7.49 5.16 13.51
C ASP A 170 7.38 6.62 13.96
N LEU A 171 7.28 7.54 13.01
CA LEU A 171 7.09 8.98 13.27
C LEU A 171 5.78 9.28 14.02
N ALA A 172 4.72 8.52 13.73
CA ALA A 172 3.44 8.65 14.44
C ALA A 172 3.49 8.13 15.89
N ARG A 173 4.54 7.40 16.25
CA ARG A 173 4.74 6.77 17.57
C ARG A 173 6.03 7.25 18.24
N ASP A 174 6.45 8.46 17.95
CA ASP A 174 7.62 9.13 18.56
C ASP A 174 8.91 8.27 18.53
N GLY A 175 9.15 7.56 17.42
CA GLY A 175 10.38 6.80 17.18
C GLY A 175 10.45 5.45 17.93
N MET A 176 9.34 4.86 18.36
CA MET A 176 9.33 3.61 19.13
C MET A 176 9.38 2.32 18.29
N VAL A 177 9.37 2.42 16.97
CA VAL A 177 9.31 1.25 16.07
C VAL A 177 10.68 0.93 15.46
N LEU A 178 11.39 1.94 14.99
CA LEU A 178 12.73 1.83 14.39
C LEU A 178 13.84 2.01 15.45
N PRO A 179 15.08 1.56 15.17
CA PRO A 179 16.24 1.97 15.96
C PRO A 179 16.41 3.49 15.93
N GLU A 180 17.01 4.04 16.99
CA GLU A 180 17.36 5.46 17.02
C GLU A 180 18.21 5.83 15.80
N HIS A 181 17.84 6.89 15.10
CA HIS A 181 18.48 7.34 13.87
C HIS A 181 18.27 8.82 13.63
N GLN A 182 19.27 9.47 13.03
CA GLN A 182 19.25 10.90 12.70
C GLN A 182 19.31 11.17 11.19
N HIS A 183 19.64 10.15 10.39
CA HIS A 183 19.84 10.28 8.95
C HIS A 183 18.87 9.41 8.19
N VAL A 184 18.10 10.00 7.29
CA VAL A 184 17.03 9.35 6.54
C VAL A 184 17.19 9.62 5.05
N VAL A 185 17.14 8.58 4.25
CA VAL A 185 17.00 8.66 2.79
C VAL A 185 15.62 8.16 2.41
N VAL A 186 14.83 8.96 1.73
CA VAL A 186 13.50 8.61 1.21
C VAL A 186 13.62 8.44 -0.30
N ASP A 187 13.64 7.21 -0.74
CA ASP A 187 13.62 6.86 -2.16
C ASP A 187 12.19 6.75 -2.68
N GLU A 188 11.95 7.13 -3.94
CA GLU A 188 10.61 7.31 -4.52
C GLU A 188 9.74 8.29 -3.71
N ALA A 189 10.35 9.40 -3.28
CA ALA A 189 9.77 10.39 -2.38
C ALA A 189 8.48 11.07 -2.91
N HIS A 190 8.19 10.95 -4.19
CA HIS A 190 6.92 11.41 -4.78
C HIS A 190 5.67 10.68 -4.23
N HIS A 191 5.87 9.53 -3.55
CA HIS A 191 4.78 8.82 -2.85
C HIS A 191 4.60 9.24 -1.39
N LEU A 192 5.52 10.03 -0.86
CA LEU A 192 5.53 10.33 0.57
C LEU A 192 4.24 11.02 1.03
N GLU A 193 3.66 11.90 0.21
CA GLU A 193 2.38 12.56 0.51
C GLU A 193 1.22 11.55 0.58
N GLU A 194 1.09 10.69 -0.43
CA GLU A 194 0.00 9.71 -0.50
C GLU A 194 0.11 8.71 0.66
N GLU A 195 1.31 8.24 0.94
CA GLU A 195 1.55 7.31 2.03
C GLU A 195 1.35 7.95 3.41
N ALA A 196 1.80 9.20 3.63
CA ALA A 196 1.55 9.95 4.85
C ALA A 196 0.05 10.18 5.08
N THR A 197 -0.66 10.52 4.02
CA THR A 197 -2.13 10.66 4.04
C THR A 197 -2.81 9.36 4.50
N HIS A 198 -2.34 8.22 4.00
CA HIS A 198 -2.88 6.91 4.37
C HIS A 198 -2.49 6.50 5.80
N GLN A 199 -1.22 6.67 6.20
CA GLN A 199 -0.71 6.22 7.50
C GLN A 199 -1.19 7.09 8.68
N TRP A 200 -1.45 8.36 8.45
CA TRP A 200 -1.96 9.29 9.47
C TRP A 200 -3.48 9.51 9.38
N GLY A 201 -4.12 8.82 8.46
CA GLY A 201 -5.57 8.72 8.40
C GLY A 201 -6.12 7.67 9.35
N LEU A 202 -7.43 7.76 9.62
CA LEU A 202 -8.18 6.74 10.36
C LEU A 202 -9.13 6.02 9.42
N GLN A 203 -9.30 4.72 9.66
CA GLN A 203 -10.31 3.90 8.99
C GLN A 203 -10.90 2.95 10.00
N LEU A 204 -12.22 3.01 10.16
CA LEU A 204 -12.95 2.14 11.06
C LEU A 204 -14.20 1.62 10.37
N GLY A 205 -14.34 0.30 10.33
CA GLY A 205 -15.47 -0.39 9.73
C GLY A 205 -16.28 -1.23 10.72
N GLU A 206 -17.44 -1.69 10.29
CA GLU A 206 -18.25 -2.66 11.03
C GLU A 206 -17.42 -3.90 11.38
N GLU A 207 -16.65 -4.40 10.40
CA GLU A 207 -15.79 -5.59 10.59
C GLU A 207 -14.82 -5.44 11.75
N ASP A 208 -14.28 -4.25 12.00
CA ASP A 208 -13.28 -4.01 13.04
C ASP A 208 -13.92 -4.11 14.43
N LEU A 209 -15.08 -3.46 14.61
CA LEU A 209 -15.83 -3.53 15.85
C LEU A 209 -16.36 -4.94 16.12
N VAL A 210 -16.96 -5.58 15.11
CA VAL A 210 -17.50 -6.94 15.23
C VAL A 210 -16.41 -7.97 15.50
N ARG A 211 -15.23 -7.83 14.89
CA ARG A 211 -14.06 -8.68 15.12
C ARG A 211 -13.58 -8.55 16.57
N PHE A 212 -13.44 -7.32 17.08
CA PHE A 212 -13.11 -7.07 18.49
C PHE A 212 -14.10 -7.74 19.43
N LEU A 213 -15.40 -7.53 19.25
CA LEU A 213 -16.46 -8.12 20.06
C LEU A 213 -16.49 -9.66 19.96
N SER A 214 -16.14 -10.22 18.80
CA SER A 214 -16.06 -11.67 18.59
C SER A 214 -14.82 -12.29 19.27
N ASN A 215 -13.74 -11.53 19.43
CA ASN A 215 -12.57 -11.94 20.19
C ASN A 215 -12.87 -11.97 21.70
N LEU A 216 -13.80 -11.13 22.18
CA LEU A 216 -14.28 -11.18 23.56
C LEU A 216 -15.26 -12.33 23.77
N LEU A 217 -16.28 -12.40 22.90
CA LEU A 217 -17.35 -13.41 22.97
C LEU A 217 -17.76 -13.84 21.56
N GLY A 218 -17.31 -15.02 21.13
CA GLY A 218 -17.61 -15.64 19.84
C GLY A 218 -18.35 -16.97 20.01
N GLU A 219 -18.75 -17.54 18.86
CA GLU A 219 -19.28 -18.89 18.78
C GLU A 219 -18.29 -19.78 18.02
N ALA A 220 -17.93 -20.92 18.60
CA ALA A 220 -17.15 -21.97 17.94
C ALA A 220 -18.08 -22.97 17.25
N SER A 221 -17.53 -23.79 16.35
CA SER A 221 -18.26 -24.87 15.69
C SER A 221 -18.97 -25.76 16.71
N GLY A 222 -20.27 -25.99 16.51
CA GLY A 222 -21.11 -26.78 17.41
C GLY A 222 -21.75 -25.97 18.57
N GLY A 223 -21.86 -24.64 18.45
CA GLY A 223 -22.57 -23.80 19.43
C GLY A 223 -21.83 -23.57 20.75
N LYS A 224 -20.54 -23.94 20.82
CA LYS A 224 -19.70 -23.68 22.01
C LYS A 224 -19.26 -22.21 22.04
N ARG A 225 -19.30 -21.58 23.22
CA ARG A 225 -18.76 -20.24 23.41
C ARG A 225 -17.24 -20.24 23.23
N SER A 226 -16.73 -19.22 22.57
CA SER A 226 -15.31 -18.97 22.32
C SER A 226 -14.96 -17.53 22.68
N GLY A 227 -13.66 -17.19 22.63
CA GLY A 227 -13.16 -15.87 22.97
C GLY A 227 -12.69 -15.76 24.42
N LEU A 228 -12.23 -14.54 24.77
CA LEU A 228 -11.60 -14.29 26.07
C LEU A 228 -12.53 -14.62 27.25
N LEU A 229 -13.80 -14.20 27.19
CA LEU A 229 -14.76 -14.40 28.28
C LEU A 229 -15.03 -15.89 28.56
N ALA A 230 -15.07 -16.71 27.51
CA ALA A 230 -15.20 -18.16 27.66
C ALA A 230 -13.97 -18.80 28.32
N LEU A 231 -12.76 -18.36 27.96
CA LEU A 231 -11.51 -18.83 28.55
C LEU A 231 -11.39 -18.42 30.03
N VAL A 232 -11.74 -17.16 30.32
CA VAL A 232 -11.78 -16.66 31.72
C VAL A 232 -12.78 -17.45 32.53
N GLY A 233 -14.01 -17.68 32.05
CA GLY A 233 -15.02 -18.49 32.74
C GLY A 233 -14.54 -19.90 33.03
N ALA A 234 -13.81 -20.54 32.12
CA ALA A 234 -13.22 -21.87 32.36
C ALA A 234 -12.10 -21.83 33.43
N ARG A 235 -11.23 -20.83 33.40
CA ARG A 235 -10.11 -20.65 34.35
C ARG A 235 -10.59 -20.35 35.78
N LEU A 236 -11.67 -19.60 35.92
CA LEU A 236 -12.23 -19.21 37.19
C LEU A 236 -12.73 -20.39 38.05
N ARG A 237 -13.00 -21.56 37.45
CA ARG A 237 -13.45 -22.77 38.18
C ARG A 237 -12.45 -23.25 39.24
N SER A 238 -11.17 -22.95 39.04
CA SER A 238 -10.08 -23.32 39.98
C SER A 238 -9.72 -22.22 40.99
N ARG A 239 -10.42 -21.07 41.00
CA ARG A 239 -10.14 -19.94 41.89
C ARG A 239 -10.95 -19.98 43.20
N PRO A 240 -10.51 -19.28 44.29
CA PRO A 240 -11.27 -19.13 45.51
C PRO A 240 -12.68 -18.60 45.27
N ALA A 241 -13.66 -19.05 46.06
CA ALA A 241 -15.09 -18.78 45.83
C ALA A 241 -15.42 -17.28 45.73
N ALA A 242 -14.81 -16.42 46.56
CA ALA A 242 -15.05 -14.97 46.54
C ALA A 242 -14.62 -14.34 45.18
N VAL A 243 -13.38 -14.58 44.75
CA VAL A 243 -12.85 -14.08 43.47
C VAL A 243 -13.65 -14.64 42.31
N ARG A 244 -14.01 -15.92 42.35
CA ARG A 244 -14.81 -16.59 41.32
C ARG A 244 -16.19 -15.93 41.15
N THR A 245 -16.91 -15.67 42.27
CA THR A 245 -18.23 -15.08 42.23
C THR A 245 -18.19 -13.66 41.62
N GLU A 246 -17.26 -12.84 42.08
CA GLU A 246 -17.09 -11.47 41.54
C GLU A 246 -16.73 -11.48 40.06
N ALA A 247 -15.75 -12.30 39.67
CA ALA A 247 -15.33 -12.38 38.28
C ALA A 247 -16.42 -12.94 37.34
N LEU A 248 -17.23 -13.90 37.78
CA LEU A 248 -18.37 -14.39 36.99
C LEU A 248 -19.43 -13.32 36.80
N GLN A 249 -19.71 -12.48 37.82
CA GLN A 249 -20.62 -11.33 37.67
C GLN A 249 -20.09 -10.29 36.66
N VAL A 250 -18.77 -10.08 36.63
CA VAL A 250 -18.14 -9.22 35.63
C VAL A 250 -18.31 -9.82 34.22
N VAL A 251 -18.02 -11.12 34.06
CA VAL A 251 -18.17 -11.83 32.78
C VAL A 251 -19.61 -11.75 32.26
N GLU A 252 -20.61 -12.02 33.12
CA GLU A 252 -22.04 -11.98 32.72
C GLU A 252 -22.47 -10.57 32.24
N ARG A 253 -22.04 -9.52 32.96
CA ARG A 253 -22.30 -8.13 32.51
C ARG A 253 -21.62 -7.84 31.18
N MET A 254 -20.38 -8.24 31.01
CA MET A 254 -19.65 -8.07 29.77
C MET A 254 -20.30 -8.85 28.60
N GLU A 255 -20.80 -10.07 28.84
CA GLU A 255 -21.53 -10.82 27.80
C GLU A 255 -22.75 -10.05 27.28
N SER A 256 -23.54 -9.45 28.19
CA SER A 256 -24.66 -8.61 27.84
C SER A 256 -24.23 -7.35 27.07
N ALA A 257 -23.18 -6.69 27.53
CA ALA A 257 -22.61 -5.51 26.88
C ALA A 257 -22.05 -5.83 25.46
N VAL A 258 -21.44 -7.02 25.27
CA VAL A 258 -20.97 -7.46 23.92
C VAL A 258 -22.16 -7.61 22.96
N GLN A 259 -23.28 -8.20 23.40
CA GLN A 259 -24.44 -8.39 22.53
C GLN A 259 -25.08 -7.05 22.13
N GLU A 260 -25.23 -6.14 23.10
CA GLU A 260 -25.78 -4.80 22.84
C GLU A 260 -24.84 -3.98 21.93
N ALA A 261 -23.53 -3.97 22.22
CA ALA A 261 -22.53 -3.28 21.40
C ALA A 261 -22.48 -3.83 19.97
N ARG A 262 -22.60 -5.16 19.79
CA ARG A 262 -22.63 -5.79 18.45
C ARG A 262 -23.83 -5.35 17.64
N ARG A 263 -25.01 -5.26 18.26
CA ARG A 263 -26.22 -4.77 17.60
C ARG A 263 -26.06 -3.31 17.19
N LEU A 264 -25.65 -2.45 18.13
CA LEU A 264 -25.50 -1.00 17.88
C LEU A 264 -24.39 -0.71 16.85
N ALA A 265 -23.29 -1.48 16.84
CA ALA A 265 -22.23 -1.36 15.84
C ALA A 265 -22.77 -1.64 14.43
N ARG A 266 -23.57 -2.69 14.25
CA ARG A 266 -24.22 -2.98 12.97
C ARG A 266 -25.21 -1.89 12.58
N ASP A 267 -26.07 -1.46 13.51
CA ASP A 267 -27.06 -0.41 13.28
C ASP A 267 -26.37 0.88 12.83
N LEU A 268 -25.24 1.25 13.43
CA LEU A 268 -24.46 2.43 13.10
C LEU A 268 -23.96 2.39 11.64
N PHE A 269 -23.30 1.31 11.23
CA PHE A 269 -22.77 1.21 9.87
C PHE A 269 -23.88 1.03 8.82
N HIS A 270 -24.99 0.41 9.16
CA HIS A 270 -26.15 0.33 8.28
C HIS A 270 -26.76 1.71 7.96
N LEU A 271 -26.57 2.72 8.80
CA LEU A 271 -27.01 4.10 8.53
C LEU A 271 -26.17 4.81 7.44
N LEU A 272 -25.01 4.30 7.07
CA LEU A 272 -24.18 4.90 6.01
C LEU A 272 -24.87 4.81 4.63
N SER A 273 -25.56 3.73 4.34
CA SER A 273 -26.29 3.58 3.07
C SER A 273 -27.46 4.56 2.90
N PRO A 274 -28.36 4.76 3.90
CA PRO A 274 -29.34 5.85 3.86
C PRO A 274 -28.71 7.23 3.73
N LEU A 275 -27.64 7.51 4.48
CA LEU A 275 -26.91 8.77 4.42
C LEU A 275 -26.41 9.10 3.00
N ALA A 276 -25.87 8.10 2.29
CA ALA A 276 -25.44 8.28 0.91
C ALA A 276 -26.62 8.56 -0.04
N ARG A 277 -27.73 7.86 0.10
CA ARG A 277 -28.90 8.08 -0.75
C ARG A 277 -29.52 9.47 -0.53
N GLU A 278 -29.55 9.95 0.71
CA GLU A 278 -30.02 11.29 1.04
C GLU A 278 -29.13 12.38 0.40
N SER A 279 -27.82 12.15 0.37
CA SER A 279 -26.83 13.14 -0.04
C SER A 279 -26.50 13.13 -1.53
N GLN A 280 -26.48 11.95 -2.17
CA GLN A 280 -26.04 11.76 -3.55
C GLN A 280 -27.19 11.40 -4.50
N GLY A 281 -28.35 11.09 -3.95
CA GLY A 281 -29.50 10.60 -4.70
C GLY A 281 -29.54 9.08 -4.91
N PRO A 282 -30.72 8.52 -5.27
CA PRO A 282 -30.96 7.07 -5.27
C PRO A 282 -30.21 6.28 -6.35
N ASN A 283 -29.67 6.94 -7.37
CA ASN A 283 -29.01 6.33 -8.52
C ASN A 283 -27.49 6.62 -8.56
N SER A 284 -26.88 7.09 -7.48
CA SER A 284 -25.45 7.32 -7.44
C SER A 284 -24.68 6.00 -7.33
N ASP A 285 -23.78 5.73 -8.28
CA ASP A 285 -22.82 4.62 -8.21
C ASP A 285 -21.57 4.97 -7.37
N GLU A 286 -21.54 6.15 -6.76
CA GLU A 286 -20.41 6.59 -5.95
C GLU A 286 -20.38 5.85 -4.61
N ARG A 287 -19.33 5.10 -4.40
CA ARG A 287 -19.09 4.30 -3.18
C ARG A 287 -18.43 5.08 -2.05
N ARG A 288 -18.08 6.35 -2.29
CA ARG A 288 -17.44 7.22 -1.31
C ARG A 288 -18.23 8.51 -1.17
N LEU A 289 -18.71 8.77 0.04
CA LEU A 289 -19.45 9.98 0.39
C LEU A 289 -18.55 10.88 1.25
N ARG A 290 -18.13 12.03 0.76
CA ARG A 290 -17.44 13.03 1.58
C ARG A 290 -18.39 13.64 2.59
N LEU A 291 -17.97 13.68 3.86
CA LEU A 291 -18.73 14.26 4.96
C LEU A 291 -18.55 15.80 4.99
N THR A 292 -19.28 16.46 4.10
CA THR A 292 -19.30 17.93 4.03
C THR A 292 -20.22 18.52 5.11
N PRO A 293 -20.15 19.83 5.44
CA PRO A 293 -21.05 20.47 6.38
C PRO A 293 -22.54 20.21 6.07
N GLN A 294 -22.91 20.13 4.79
CA GLN A 294 -24.26 19.80 4.37
C GLN A 294 -24.66 18.36 4.75
N VAL A 295 -23.77 17.39 4.56
CA VAL A 295 -24.00 15.98 4.95
C VAL A 295 -24.09 15.85 6.46
N LEU A 296 -23.19 16.53 7.19
CA LEU A 296 -23.17 16.55 8.66
C LEU A 296 -24.42 17.20 9.27
N GLY A 297 -25.08 18.10 8.55
CA GLY A 297 -26.37 18.71 8.96
C GLY A 297 -27.61 17.86 8.62
N SER A 298 -27.45 16.68 8.00
CA SER A 298 -28.57 15.83 7.58
C SER A 298 -29.22 15.06 8.73
N SER A 299 -30.47 14.64 8.54
CA SER A 299 -31.20 13.82 9.52
C SER A 299 -30.60 12.44 9.70
N SER A 300 -30.07 11.86 8.62
CA SER A 300 -29.39 10.56 8.65
C SER A 300 -28.09 10.62 9.43
N TRP A 301 -27.30 11.70 9.31
CA TRP A 301 -26.10 11.90 10.14
C TRP A 301 -26.43 12.07 11.62
N ALA A 302 -27.46 12.86 11.95
CA ALA A 302 -27.92 13.00 13.33
C ALA A 302 -28.37 11.65 13.94
N ALA A 303 -28.97 10.76 13.15
CA ALA A 303 -29.31 9.41 13.59
C ALA A 303 -28.07 8.56 13.85
N LEU A 304 -27.03 8.67 12.99
CA LEU A 304 -25.74 7.98 13.16
C LEU A 304 -25.04 8.40 14.45
N VAL A 305 -24.98 9.72 14.73
CA VAL A 305 -24.35 10.26 15.96
C VAL A 305 -25.09 9.75 17.20
N ARG A 306 -26.44 9.77 17.21
CA ARG A 306 -27.20 9.21 18.33
C ARG A 306 -26.92 7.71 18.56
N THR A 307 -26.73 6.94 17.48
CA THR A 307 -26.40 5.52 17.58
C THR A 307 -24.99 5.31 18.13
N GLN A 308 -24.06 6.17 17.74
CA GLN A 308 -22.68 6.19 18.28
C GLN A 308 -22.69 6.52 19.78
N GLU A 309 -23.46 7.52 20.21
CA GLU A 309 -23.63 7.86 21.63
C GLU A 309 -24.22 6.70 22.42
N ALA A 310 -25.24 6.02 21.87
CA ALA A 310 -25.82 4.83 22.49
C ALA A 310 -24.81 3.68 22.62
N LEU A 311 -23.91 3.50 21.63
CA LEU A 311 -22.85 2.49 21.64
C LEU A 311 -21.80 2.78 22.71
N THR A 312 -21.57 4.02 23.07
CA THR A 312 -20.54 4.42 24.04
C THR A 312 -20.76 3.75 25.40
N ARG A 313 -22.00 3.63 25.87
CA ARG A 313 -22.31 3.03 27.17
C ARG A 313 -21.88 1.56 27.26
N PRO A 314 -22.39 0.62 26.45
CA PRO A 314 -21.97 -0.77 26.53
C PRO A 314 -20.46 -0.92 26.23
N TRP A 315 -19.86 -0.05 25.42
CA TRP A 315 -18.43 -0.06 25.17
C TRP A 315 -17.61 0.27 26.42
N MET A 316 -17.98 1.30 27.19
CA MET A 316 -17.34 1.65 28.46
C MET A 316 -17.51 0.53 29.50
N GLU A 317 -18.67 -0.16 29.54
CA GLU A 317 -18.86 -1.32 30.40
C GLU A 317 -17.88 -2.46 30.06
N LEU A 318 -17.53 -2.64 28.77
CA LEU A 318 -16.48 -3.58 28.36
C LEU A 318 -15.07 -3.13 28.81
N GLU A 319 -14.71 -1.85 28.64
CA GLU A 319 -13.43 -1.30 29.09
C GLU A 319 -13.24 -1.47 30.62
N GLU A 320 -14.27 -1.18 31.40
CA GLU A 320 -14.25 -1.34 32.86
C GLU A 320 -14.18 -2.82 33.26
N GLY A 321 -14.99 -3.67 32.60
CA GLY A 321 -15.00 -5.11 32.86
C GLY A 321 -13.64 -5.75 32.59
N LEU A 322 -12.99 -5.40 31.47
CA LEU A 322 -11.64 -5.86 31.14
C LEU A 322 -10.61 -5.41 32.18
N GLY A 323 -10.72 -4.17 32.68
CA GLY A 323 -9.88 -3.67 33.77
C GLY A 323 -10.07 -4.44 35.07
N LYS A 324 -11.30 -4.79 35.44
CA LYS A 324 -11.61 -5.60 36.62
C LYS A 324 -11.10 -7.04 36.47
N LEU A 325 -11.27 -7.65 35.30
CA LEU A 325 -10.74 -8.99 35.01
C LEU A 325 -9.22 -9.04 35.11
N TYR A 326 -8.51 -8.03 34.63
CA TYR A 326 -7.05 -7.92 34.81
C TYR A 326 -6.62 -8.01 36.28
N ILE A 327 -7.32 -7.28 37.15
CA ILE A 327 -7.03 -7.27 38.61
C ILE A 327 -7.38 -8.62 39.25
N LEU A 328 -8.55 -9.17 38.95
CA LEU A 328 -9.07 -10.40 39.55
C LEU A 328 -8.30 -11.67 39.13
N LEU A 329 -7.78 -11.68 37.91
CA LEU A 329 -6.96 -12.79 37.40
C LEU A 329 -5.55 -12.77 37.96
N GLY A 330 -5.02 -11.60 38.29
CA GLY A 330 -3.67 -11.40 38.85
C GLY A 330 -2.63 -11.07 37.77
N GLN A 331 -1.78 -10.09 38.06
CA GLN A 331 -0.73 -9.62 37.16
C GLN A 331 0.26 -10.74 36.81
N GLY A 332 0.62 -10.86 35.56
CA GLY A 332 1.56 -11.86 35.03
C GLY A 332 0.92 -13.19 34.63
N GLU A 333 -0.40 -13.31 34.71
CA GLU A 333 -1.13 -14.43 34.10
C GLU A 333 -1.50 -14.09 32.64
N ASP A 334 -1.36 -15.05 31.74
CA ASP A 334 -1.61 -14.87 30.31
C ASP A 334 -3.00 -14.26 29.98
N LEU A 335 -4.04 -14.68 30.74
CA LEU A 335 -5.41 -14.16 30.55
C LEU A 335 -5.61 -12.75 31.13
N ALA A 336 -4.86 -12.38 32.17
CA ALA A 336 -4.86 -11.01 32.68
C ALA A 336 -4.20 -10.07 31.70
N ASP A 337 -3.04 -10.44 31.17
CA ASP A 337 -2.34 -9.64 30.14
C ASP A 337 -3.18 -9.51 28.87
N GLU A 338 -3.90 -10.57 28.46
CA GLU A 338 -4.85 -10.51 27.35
C GLU A 338 -6.01 -9.53 27.64
N ALA A 339 -6.57 -9.54 28.87
CA ALA A 339 -7.62 -8.60 29.24
C ALA A 339 -7.13 -7.15 29.22
N ALA A 340 -5.90 -6.88 29.68
CA ALA A 340 -5.29 -5.55 29.61
C ALA A 340 -5.08 -5.09 28.17
N SER A 341 -4.60 -5.98 27.30
CA SER A 341 -4.41 -5.70 25.86
C SER A 341 -5.75 -5.37 25.17
N ARG A 342 -6.80 -6.18 25.44
CA ARG A 342 -8.15 -5.93 24.90
C ARG A 342 -8.77 -4.63 25.42
N ARG A 343 -8.44 -4.24 26.64
CA ARG A 343 -8.88 -2.94 27.18
C ARG A 343 -8.30 -1.78 26.37
N LEU A 344 -7.01 -1.82 26.09
CA LEU A 344 -6.36 -0.79 25.26
C LEU A 344 -6.92 -0.76 23.83
N GLU A 345 -7.18 -1.93 23.23
CA GLU A 345 -7.83 -2.05 21.92
C GLU A 345 -9.23 -1.41 21.94
N ALA A 346 -10.03 -1.70 22.98
CA ALA A 346 -11.36 -1.10 23.15
C ALA A 346 -11.30 0.44 23.23
N GLN A 347 -10.38 0.96 24.05
CA GLN A 347 -10.17 2.42 24.18
C GLN A 347 -9.79 3.06 22.85
N ASN A 348 -8.88 2.44 22.10
CA ASN A 348 -8.45 2.93 20.78
C ASN A 348 -9.61 2.93 19.77
N LEU A 349 -10.40 1.86 19.69
CA LEU A 349 -11.55 1.78 18.77
C LEU A 349 -12.62 2.81 19.12
N ARG A 350 -12.91 3.03 20.42
CA ARG A 350 -13.85 4.06 20.86
C ARG A 350 -13.35 5.46 20.50
N GLN A 351 -12.07 5.74 20.73
CA GLN A 351 -11.48 7.05 20.38
C GLN A 351 -11.55 7.29 18.88
N GLN A 352 -11.16 6.30 18.05
CA GLN A 352 -11.25 6.40 16.60
C GLN A 352 -12.68 6.67 16.13
N LEU A 353 -13.67 5.98 16.71
CA LEU A 353 -15.07 6.21 16.37
C LEU A 353 -15.51 7.63 16.75
N THR A 354 -15.10 8.13 17.91
CA THR A 354 -15.38 9.49 18.36
C THR A 354 -14.74 10.52 17.44
N ASP A 355 -13.49 10.33 17.03
CA ASP A 355 -12.78 11.23 16.11
C ASP A 355 -13.43 11.27 14.72
N LEU A 356 -13.94 10.13 14.24
CA LEU A 356 -14.60 10.02 12.95
C LEU A 356 -16.03 10.62 12.93
N THR A 357 -16.72 10.65 14.08
CA THR A 357 -18.10 11.14 14.18
C THR A 357 -18.21 12.52 14.86
N GLY A 358 -17.15 13.01 15.47
CA GLY A 358 -17.10 14.28 16.21
C GLY A 358 -17.20 15.54 15.34
N GLU A 359 -16.83 16.68 15.88
CA GLU A 359 -16.86 17.96 15.18
C GLU A 359 -15.96 17.99 13.94
N ALA A 360 -16.36 18.75 12.92
CA ALA A 360 -15.57 18.90 11.71
C ALA A 360 -14.32 19.74 11.98
N SER A 361 -13.16 19.29 11.52
CA SER A 361 -11.93 20.08 11.45
C SER A 361 -11.66 20.45 10.00
N GLU A 362 -11.17 21.66 9.75
CA GLU A 362 -10.80 22.12 8.41
C GLU A 362 -9.57 21.37 7.88
N ASP A 363 -8.71 20.87 8.79
CA ASP A 363 -7.47 20.17 8.45
C ASP A 363 -7.66 18.67 8.16
N VAL A 364 -8.86 18.15 8.36
CA VAL A 364 -9.15 16.71 8.22
C VAL A 364 -10.28 16.48 7.23
N VAL A 365 -10.01 15.70 6.22
CA VAL A 365 -11.02 15.22 5.28
C VAL A 365 -11.65 13.95 5.83
N ARG A 366 -12.99 13.91 5.95
CA ARG A 366 -13.73 12.73 6.38
C ARG A 366 -14.67 12.25 5.28
N TRP A 367 -14.85 10.94 5.20
CA TRP A 367 -15.77 10.32 4.25
C TRP A 367 -16.29 8.97 4.75
N ALA A 368 -17.44 8.56 4.21
CA ALA A 368 -17.94 7.21 4.32
C ALA A 368 -17.59 6.42 3.06
N SER A 369 -17.05 5.20 3.22
CA SER A 369 -16.86 4.23 2.14
C SER A 369 -17.97 3.19 2.23
N ILE A 370 -18.77 3.04 1.17
CA ILE A 370 -19.98 2.22 1.16
C ILE A 370 -19.77 1.07 0.16
N GLU A 371 -19.42 -0.08 0.70
CA GLU A 371 -19.16 -1.29 -0.09
C GLU A 371 -20.26 -2.35 0.08
N GLY A 372 -21.11 -2.17 1.08
CA GLY A 372 -22.15 -3.13 1.46
C GLY A 372 -21.60 -4.42 2.08
N GLN A 373 -22.47 -5.33 2.45
CA GLN A 373 -22.12 -6.63 3.03
C GLN A 373 -21.25 -6.54 4.31
N GLY A 374 -21.47 -5.51 5.15
CA GLY A 374 -20.71 -5.30 6.40
C GLY A 374 -19.29 -4.75 6.19
N ARG A 375 -18.95 -4.25 4.99
CA ARG A 375 -17.64 -3.65 4.67
C ARG A 375 -17.67 -2.13 4.60
N ASP A 376 -18.77 -1.53 5.05
CA ASP A 376 -18.91 -0.09 5.13
C ASP A 376 -17.95 0.48 6.19
N ARG A 377 -17.35 1.64 5.93
CA ARG A 377 -16.32 2.24 6.77
C ARG A 377 -16.51 3.74 6.88
N LEU A 378 -16.19 4.28 8.04
CA LEU A 378 -15.88 5.69 8.24
C LEU A 378 -14.37 5.89 8.12
N CYS A 379 -13.98 6.93 7.42
CA CYS A 379 -12.58 7.22 7.12
C CYS A 379 -12.27 8.68 7.35
N SER A 380 -11.02 8.97 7.72
CA SER A 380 -10.47 10.33 7.72
C SER A 380 -9.02 10.34 7.26
N ALA A 381 -8.58 11.48 6.76
CA ALA A 381 -7.18 11.72 6.42
C ALA A 381 -6.84 13.21 6.59
N PRO A 382 -5.58 13.56 6.90
CA PRO A 382 -5.16 14.95 6.91
C PRO A 382 -5.29 15.59 5.52
N LEU A 383 -5.83 16.79 5.47
CA LEU A 383 -5.93 17.57 4.24
C LEU A 383 -4.52 17.93 3.73
N HIS A 384 -3.66 18.37 4.62
CA HIS A 384 -2.27 18.70 4.36
C HIS A 384 -1.34 17.88 5.24
N VAL A 385 -0.32 17.25 4.64
CA VAL A 385 0.66 16.44 5.37
C VAL A 385 1.98 17.19 5.59
N GLY A 386 2.16 18.34 4.96
CA GLY A 386 3.42 19.10 5.00
C GLY A 386 3.83 19.49 6.40
N GLU A 387 2.94 20.09 7.19
CA GLU A 387 3.21 20.48 8.57
C GLU A 387 3.56 19.27 9.44
N LEU A 388 2.78 18.20 9.31
CA LEU A 388 3.05 16.95 10.05
C LEU A 388 4.39 16.32 9.68
N LEU A 389 4.78 16.37 8.40
CA LEU A 389 6.11 15.92 7.95
C LEU A 389 7.21 16.83 8.47
N ASN A 390 7.00 18.15 8.47
CA ASN A 390 7.95 19.08 9.02
C ASN A 390 8.19 18.80 10.50
N ASP A 391 7.13 18.71 11.29
CA ASP A 391 7.21 18.56 12.75
C ASP A 391 7.77 17.20 13.18
N ARG A 392 7.45 16.13 12.46
CA ARG A 392 7.79 14.76 12.86
C ARG A 392 9.02 14.17 12.16
N LEU A 393 9.45 14.76 11.03
CA LEU A 393 10.58 14.26 10.24
C LEU A 393 11.62 15.33 9.98
N LEU A 394 11.24 16.43 9.30
CA LEU A 394 12.21 17.35 8.73
C LEU A 394 12.93 18.20 9.79
N SER A 395 12.23 18.62 10.85
CA SER A 395 12.80 19.43 11.93
C SER A 395 13.50 18.61 13.02
N ILE A 396 13.20 17.30 13.11
CA ILE A 396 13.76 16.41 14.15
C ILE A 396 15.05 15.74 13.69
N LYS A 397 15.14 15.38 12.38
CA LYS A 397 16.28 14.63 11.83
C LYS A 397 17.40 15.57 11.37
N GLU A 398 18.65 15.18 11.60
CA GLU A 398 19.81 15.97 11.17
C GLU A 398 19.95 16.00 9.64
N THR A 399 19.59 14.88 8.98
CA THR A 399 19.67 14.78 7.53
C THR A 399 18.47 14.02 6.96
N VAL A 400 17.77 14.66 6.02
CA VAL A 400 16.73 14.04 5.21
C VAL A 400 17.05 14.24 3.74
N VAL A 401 17.24 13.15 3.01
CA VAL A 401 17.49 13.15 1.57
C VAL A 401 16.25 12.60 0.85
N LEU A 402 15.60 13.41 0.04
CA LEU A 402 14.48 12.98 -0.80
C LEU A 402 14.97 12.72 -2.21
N THR A 403 14.71 11.54 -2.75
CA THR A 403 15.15 11.17 -4.09
C THR A 403 14.07 10.43 -4.87
N SER A 404 13.98 10.71 -6.16
CA SER A 404 13.10 9.98 -7.08
C SER A 404 13.49 10.26 -8.53
N ALA A 405 12.96 9.46 -9.46
CA ALA A 405 13.05 9.74 -10.89
C ALA A 405 12.10 10.87 -11.33
N THR A 406 11.07 11.19 -10.53
CA THR A 406 9.96 12.08 -10.90
C THR A 406 9.58 13.00 -9.73
N LEU A 407 10.46 13.95 -9.34
CA LEU A 407 10.19 14.95 -8.29
C LEU A 407 9.79 16.31 -8.86
N THR A 408 10.06 16.55 -10.14
CA THR A 408 9.84 17.87 -10.74
C THR A 408 8.63 17.88 -11.66
N THR A 409 7.88 18.97 -11.64
CA THR A 409 6.89 19.34 -12.63
C THR A 409 7.40 20.58 -13.37
N GLU A 410 7.33 20.59 -14.70
CA GLU A 410 7.87 21.69 -15.54
C GLU A 410 9.34 22.08 -15.23
N GLY A 411 10.14 21.14 -14.73
CA GLY A 411 11.55 21.34 -14.39
C GLY A 411 11.82 21.98 -13.03
N THR A 412 10.81 22.18 -12.18
CA THR A 412 10.93 22.76 -10.84
C THR A 412 10.47 21.79 -9.76
N PHE A 413 10.92 22.01 -8.50
CA PHE A 413 10.50 21.23 -7.33
C PHE A 413 9.35 21.91 -6.58
N GLU A 414 8.82 23.04 -7.05
CA GLU A 414 7.85 23.85 -6.31
C GLU A 414 6.62 23.04 -5.90
N HIS A 415 6.05 22.27 -6.83
CA HIS A 415 4.89 21.42 -6.51
C HIS A 415 5.17 20.44 -5.36
N LEU A 416 6.34 19.82 -5.32
CA LEU A 416 6.72 18.91 -4.24
C LEU A 416 6.96 19.66 -2.92
N LYS A 417 7.60 20.84 -3.00
CA LYS A 417 7.86 21.68 -1.83
C LYS A 417 6.57 22.12 -1.15
N ASP A 418 5.62 22.61 -1.92
CA ASP A 418 4.31 23.00 -1.41
C ASP A 418 3.57 21.81 -0.76
N ARG A 419 3.61 20.63 -1.41
CA ARG A 419 2.87 19.45 -0.94
C ARG A 419 3.43 18.85 0.33
N LEU A 420 4.73 18.87 0.51
CA LEU A 420 5.43 18.28 1.65
C LEU A 420 5.94 19.31 2.67
N GLY A 421 5.65 20.59 2.47
CA GLY A 421 6.12 21.66 3.37
C GLY A 421 7.65 21.78 3.39
N LEU A 422 8.32 21.62 2.23
CA LEU A 422 9.77 21.53 2.18
C LEU A 422 10.44 22.89 2.01
N THR A 423 11.51 23.11 2.78
CA THR A 423 12.49 24.19 2.60
C THR A 423 13.89 23.60 2.44
N PRO A 424 14.20 22.96 1.28
CA PRO A 424 15.44 22.23 1.12
C PRO A 424 16.66 23.16 1.07
N LYS A 425 17.77 22.72 1.69
CA LYS A 425 19.07 23.43 1.61
C LYS A 425 19.75 23.26 0.25
N SER A 426 19.43 22.20 -0.49
CA SER A 426 20.02 21.89 -1.80
C SER A 426 19.02 21.15 -2.66
N GLU A 427 18.98 21.52 -3.94
CA GLU A 427 18.17 20.87 -4.98
C GLU A 427 19.06 20.46 -6.13
N VAL A 428 18.92 19.21 -6.60
CA VAL A 428 19.72 18.69 -7.70
C VAL A 428 18.78 18.03 -8.73
N LEU A 429 18.80 18.54 -9.95
CA LEU A 429 18.09 18.00 -11.10
C LEU A 429 19.10 17.50 -12.14
N LEU A 430 19.15 16.20 -12.34
CA LEU A 430 20.04 15.55 -13.30
C LEU A 430 19.26 15.13 -14.55
N GLY A 431 19.91 15.26 -15.70
CA GLY A 431 19.39 14.74 -16.97
C GLY A 431 19.45 13.20 -17.03
N SER A 432 18.80 12.64 -18.03
CA SER A 432 18.91 11.20 -18.32
C SER A 432 20.14 10.90 -19.16
N PRO A 433 20.85 9.80 -18.91
CA PRO A 433 21.97 9.37 -19.75
C PRO A 433 21.53 8.73 -21.08
N TYR A 434 20.22 8.48 -21.27
CA TYR A 434 19.71 7.80 -22.46
C TYR A 434 19.40 8.75 -23.61
N ASP A 435 19.67 8.32 -24.85
CA ASP A 435 19.22 9.00 -26.07
C ASP A 435 17.78 8.59 -26.41
N TYR A 436 16.81 9.25 -25.78
CA TYR A 436 15.40 9.00 -26.11
C TYR A 436 15.01 9.43 -27.54
N LYS A 437 15.72 10.35 -28.17
CA LYS A 437 15.40 10.80 -29.52
C LYS A 437 15.62 9.69 -30.55
N GLY A 438 16.71 8.94 -30.38
CA GLY A 438 17.03 7.81 -31.26
C GLY A 438 16.33 6.51 -30.84
N SER A 439 16.02 6.33 -29.54
CA SER A 439 15.52 5.06 -29.00
C SER A 439 14.02 5.00 -28.81
N THR A 440 13.30 6.13 -28.78
CA THR A 440 11.88 6.16 -28.41
C THR A 440 11.00 6.83 -29.45
N LEU A 441 10.02 6.09 -29.98
CA LEU A 441 8.91 6.64 -30.73
C LEU A 441 7.71 6.85 -29.79
N LEU A 442 7.29 8.09 -29.59
CA LEU A 442 6.04 8.44 -28.94
C LEU A 442 4.96 8.64 -30.01
N TRP A 443 3.97 7.76 -30.06
CA TRP A 443 2.82 7.89 -30.96
C TRP A 443 1.59 8.37 -30.19
N VAL A 444 0.96 9.45 -30.68
CA VAL A 444 -0.28 9.99 -30.15
C VAL A 444 -1.41 9.73 -31.17
N ALA A 445 -2.35 8.88 -30.80
CA ALA A 445 -3.51 8.57 -31.62
C ALA A 445 -4.52 9.75 -31.59
N GLN A 446 -4.65 10.48 -32.72
CA GLN A 446 -5.45 11.71 -32.80
C GLN A 446 -6.95 11.48 -32.99
N ASP A 447 -7.33 10.32 -33.53
CA ASP A 447 -8.69 9.96 -33.94
C ASP A 447 -9.40 9.01 -32.99
N MET A 448 -8.72 8.59 -31.89
CA MET A 448 -9.37 7.80 -30.85
C MET A 448 -10.57 8.58 -30.26
N PRO A 449 -11.72 7.93 -30.09
CA PRO A 449 -12.82 8.52 -29.32
C PRO A 449 -12.36 8.91 -27.91
N GLU A 450 -12.97 9.93 -27.29
CA GLU A 450 -12.65 10.26 -25.90
C GLU A 450 -13.04 9.11 -24.95
N PRO A 451 -12.34 8.90 -23.82
CA PRO A 451 -12.54 7.76 -22.91
C PRO A 451 -13.97 7.56 -22.36
N GLY A 452 -14.83 8.55 -22.38
CA GLY A 452 -16.25 8.45 -22.02
C GLY A 452 -17.18 8.08 -23.18
N HIS A 453 -16.68 8.04 -24.39
CA HIS A 453 -17.51 7.80 -25.56
C HIS A 453 -17.80 6.30 -25.74
N ARG A 454 -19.05 5.96 -26.13
CA ARG A 454 -19.50 4.55 -26.30
C ARG A 454 -18.65 3.71 -27.27
N GLN A 455 -18.02 4.34 -28.25
CA GLN A 455 -17.16 3.67 -29.25
C GLN A 455 -15.71 3.52 -28.78
N TYR A 456 -15.32 4.11 -27.65
CA TYR A 456 -13.95 4.08 -27.15
C TYR A 456 -13.45 2.66 -26.91
N GLN A 457 -14.22 1.83 -26.23
CA GLN A 457 -13.85 0.45 -25.90
C GLN A 457 -13.56 -0.37 -27.16
N ALA A 458 -14.46 -0.36 -28.14
CA ALA A 458 -14.28 -1.10 -29.40
C ALA A 458 -13.10 -0.57 -30.24
N GLY A 459 -12.89 0.75 -30.25
CA GLY A 459 -11.73 1.37 -30.90
C GLY A 459 -10.41 0.95 -30.23
N LEU A 460 -10.38 0.97 -28.90
CA LEU A 460 -9.23 0.59 -28.10
C LEU A 460 -8.85 -0.89 -28.34
N GLU A 461 -9.81 -1.81 -28.24
CA GLU A 461 -9.58 -3.24 -28.48
C GLU A 461 -9.04 -3.52 -29.88
N ARG A 462 -9.65 -2.91 -30.90
CA ARG A 462 -9.19 -3.05 -32.29
C ARG A 462 -7.76 -2.57 -32.47
N THR A 463 -7.43 -1.38 -31.97
CA THR A 463 -6.09 -0.80 -32.08
C THR A 463 -5.06 -1.65 -31.33
N LEU A 464 -5.38 -2.12 -30.13
CA LEU A 464 -4.50 -3.00 -29.36
C LEU A 464 -4.23 -4.33 -30.08
N VAL A 465 -5.27 -5.00 -30.61
CA VAL A 465 -5.07 -6.26 -31.35
C VAL A 465 -4.16 -6.05 -32.56
N GLN A 466 -4.33 -4.97 -33.31
CA GLN A 466 -3.51 -4.66 -34.48
C GLN A 466 -2.06 -4.30 -34.10
N LEU A 467 -1.88 -3.43 -33.10
CA LEU A 467 -0.56 -3.02 -32.63
C LEU A 467 0.22 -4.21 -32.07
N LEU A 468 -0.39 -4.95 -31.12
CA LEU A 468 0.28 -6.05 -30.42
C LEU A 468 0.60 -7.23 -31.36
N ALA A 469 -0.20 -7.45 -32.40
CA ALA A 469 0.12 -8.41 -33.44
C ALA A 469 1.29 -7.95 -34.32
N ALA A 470 1.32 -6.67 -34.70
CA ALA A 470 2.38 -6.12 -35.55
C ALA A 470 3.75 -6.02 -34.85
N THR A 471 3.75 -5.93 -33.51
CA THR A 471 4.96 -5.84 -32.68
C THR A 471 5.31 -7.16 -31.99
N GLU A 472 4.62 -8.26 -32.33
CA GLU A 472 4.83 -9.60 -31.76
C GLU A 472 4.71 -9.62 -30.21
N GLY A 473 3.78 -8.89 -29.65
CA GLY A 473 3.65 -8.69 -28.19
C GLY A 473 4.73 -7.79 -27.61
N ARG A 474 5.51 -8.31 -26.64
CA ARG A 474 6.56 -7.57 -25.90
C ARG A 474 6.05 -6.23 -25.36
N ALA A 475 4.83 -6.26 -24.81
CA ALA A 475 4.08 -5.05 -24.54
C ALA A 475 3.54 -4.99 -23.11
N LEU A 476 3.62 -3.79 -22.52
CA LEU A 476 2.96 -3.42 -21.27
C LEU A 476 1.83 -2.43 -21.60
N VAL A 477 0.59 -2.82 -21.29
CA VAL A 477 -0.60 -1.99 -21.48
C VAL A 477 -1.08 -1.46 -20.15
N LEU A 478 -1.04 -0.13 -19.98
CA LEU A 478 -1.30 0.55 -18.71
C LEU A 478 -2.74 1.11 -18.68
N PHE A 479 -3.45 0.74 -17.62
CA PHE A 479 -4.83 1.16 -17.34
C PHE A 479 -4.92 2.01 -16.07
N THR A 480 -5.98 2.81 -15.99
CA THR A 480 -6.31 3.62 -14.83
C THR A 480 -7.35 2.95 -13.90
N SER A 481 -7.96 1.83 -14.31
CA SER A 481 -8.91 1.06 -13.50
C SER A 481 -8.88 -0.43 -13.82
N HIS A 482 -9.15 -1.26 -12.81
CA HIS A 482 -9.28 -2.72 -12.97
C HIS A 482 -10.49 -3.12 -13.83
N SER A 483 -11.57 -2.34 -13.80
CA SER A 483 -12.75 -2.61 -14.64
C SER A 483 -12.44 -2.44 -16.13
N ALA A 484 -11.74 -1.36 -16.51
CA ALA A 484 -11.31 -1.14 -17.88
C ALA A 484 -10.30 -2.22 -18.33
N LEU A 485 -9.35 -2.60 -17.47
CA LEU A 485 -8.41 -3.69 -17.74
C LEU A 485 -9.14 -4.99 -18.05
N ARG A 486 -10.08 -5.42 -17.19
CA ARG A 486 -10.82 -6.66 -17.38
C ARG A 486 -11.67 -6.65 -18.65
N ALA A 487 -12.33 -5.54 -18.94
CA ALA A 487 -13.13 -5.40 -20.15
C ALA A 487 -12.27 -5.58 -21.42
N VAL A 488 -11.13 -4.89 -21.50
CA VAL A 488 -10.19 -5.00 -22.64
C VAL A 488 -9.56 -6.39 -22.69
N LEU A 489 -9.14 -6.96 -21.55
CA LEU A 489 -8.56 -8.30 -21.48
C LEU A 489 -9.48 -9.35 -22.13
N ASN A 490 -10.77 -9.30 -21.81
CA ASN A 490 -11.77 -10.20 -22.38
C ASN A 490 -11.93 -10.02 -23.89
N GLY A 491 -11.82 -8.79 -24.39
CA GLY A 491 -11.95 -8.49 -25.82
C GLY A 491 -10.75 -8.87 -26.67
N ILE A 492 -9.51 -8.74 -26.12
CA ILE A 492 -8.29 -8.93 -26.92
C ILE A 492 -7.63 -10.29 -26.73
N ARG A 493 -7.88 -11.01 -25.63
CA ARG A 493 -7.21 -12.28 -25.30
C ARG A 493 -7.35 -13.31 -26.43
N GLY A 494 -8.56 -13.68 -26.78
CA GLY A 494 -8.79 -14.71 -27.80
C GLY A 494 -8.19 -14.39 -29.18
N PRO A 495 -8.35 -13.17 -29.71
CA PRO A 495 -7.70 -12.75 -30.96
C PRO A 495 -6.17 -12.78 -30.94
N LEU A 496 -5.53 -12.48 -29.81
CA LEU A 496 -4.06 -12.46 -29.67
C LEU A 496 -3.49 -13.87 -29.42
N GLU A 497 -4.13 -14.69 -28.59
CA GLU A 497 -3.73 -16.07 -28.34
C GLU A 497 -3.79 -16.92 -29.61
N LYS A 498 -4.78 -16.70 -30.49
CA LYS A 498 -4.82 -17.32 -31.83
C LYS A 498 -3.62 -16.97 -32.71
N ARG A 499 -2.89 -15.91 -32.39
CA ARG A 499 -1.65 -15.48 -33.05
C ARG A 499 -0.39 -15.91 -32.30
N GLY A 500 -0.55 -16.76 -31.28
CA GLY A 500 0.56 -17.28 -30.49
C GLY A 500 1.09 -16.31 -29.42
N LEU A 501 0.38 -15.24 -29.08
CA LEU A 501 0.79 -14.29 -28.05
C LEU A 501 0.21 -14.65 -26.69
N LEU A 502 1.02 -14.61 -25.64
CA LEU A 502 0.60 -14.82 -24.27
C LEU A 502 0.02 -13.52 -23.69
N VAL A 503 -1.25 -13.54 -23.27
CA VAL A 503 -1.91 -12.35 -22.70
C VAL A 503 -2.15 -12.52 -21.21
N LEU A 504 -1.51 -11.65 -20.41
CA LEU A 504 -1.51 -11.68 -18.96
C LEU A 504 -2.25 -10.47 -18.38
N GLY A 505 -3.21 -10.70 -17.49
CA GLY A 505 -4.00 -9.66 -16.84
C GLY A 505 -3.80 -9.61 -15.33
N GLN A 506 -3.48 -8.43 -14.82
CA GLN A 506 -3.36 -8.20 -13.38
C GLN A 506 -4.67 -8.52 -12.65
N GLY A 507 -4.57 -9.31 -11.56
CA GLY A 507 -5.72 -9.73 -10.74
C GLY A 507 -6.61 -10.77 -11.41
N VAL A 508 -6.13 -11.41 -12.49
CA VAL A 508 -6.79 -12.50 -13.21
C VAL A 508 -5.87 -13.72 -13.31
N ASP A 509 -4.63 -13.53 -13.79
CA ASP A 509 -3.76 -14.66 -14.18
C ASP A 509 -2.65 -14.95 -13.16
N GLY A 510 -2.64 -14.30 -12.02
CA GLY A 510 -1.68 -14.56 -10.95
C GLY A 510 -1.30 -13.35 -10.12
N SER A 511 -0.38 -13.57 -9.19
CA SER A 511 0.24 -12.51 -8.41
C SER A 511 1.16 -11.64 -9.28
N ARG A 512 1.47 -10.42 -8.82
CA ARG A 512 2.32 -9.49 -9.55
C ARG A 512 3.68 -10.09 -9.94
N ASN A 513 4.33 -10.81 -9.03
CA ASN A 513 5.62 -11.41 -9.28
C ASN A 513 5.54 -12.55 -10.31
N GLN A 514 4.53 -13.41 -10.19
CA GLN A 514 4.28 -14.47 -11.17
C GLN A 514 4.03 -13.90 -12.57
N LEU A 515 3.23 -12.83 -12.67
CA LEU A 515 2.97 -12.17 -13.94
C LEU A 515 4.24 -11.58 -14.57
N LEU A 516 5.12 -10.97 -13.76
CA LEU A 516 6.40 -10.45 -14.24
C LEU A 516 7.36 -11.56 -14.68
N ASP A 517 7.41 -12.67 -13.97
CA ASP A 517 8.25 -13.82 -14.33
C ASP A 517 7.76 -14.47 -15.63
N MET A 518 6.45 -14.66 -15.78
CA MET A 518 5.84 -15.15 -17.01
C MET A 518 6.08 -14.18 -18.18
N PHE A 519 5.93 -12.88 -17.94
CA PHE A 519 6.16 -11.85 -18.95
C PHE A 519 7.61 -11.83 -19.44
N LYS A 520 8.58 -12.00 -18.54
CA LYS A 520 10.02 -12.02 -18.87
C LYS A 520 10.45 -13.32 -19.57
N SER A 521 9.82 -14.44 -19.22
CA SER A 521 10.22 -15.77 -19.73
C SER A 521 9.65 -16.12 -21.09
N HIS A 522 8.57 -15.46 -21.53
CA HIS A 522 7.91 -15.72 -22.80
C HIS A 522 8.17 -14.60 -23.80
N GLN A 523 8.82 -14.92 -24.92
CA GLN A 523 8.85 -14.03 -26.08
C GLN A 523 7.44 -13.92 -26.63
N GLY A 524 7.00 -12.68 -26.93
CA GLY A 524 5.64 -12.46 -27.44
C GLY A 524 4.57 -12.41 -26.36
N SER A 525 4.90 -11.92 -25.18
CA SER A 525 3.94 -11.71 -24.08
C SER A 525 3.38 -10.29 -24.07
N VAL A 526 2.14 -10.16 -23.60
CA VAL A 526 1.43 -8.91 -23.38
C VAL A 526 0.95 -8.86 -21.94
N LEU A 527 1.34 -7.85 -21.19
CA LEU A 527 0.95 -7.65 -19.80
C LEU A 527 0.03 -6.44 -19.67
N LEU A 528 -1.19 -6.67 -19.16
CA LEU A 528 -2.15 -5.63 -18.83
C LEU A 528 -2.06 -5.33 -17.34
N GLY A 529 -1.76 -4.06 -16.98
CA GLY A 529 -1.58 -3.64 -15.60
C GLY A 529 -2.23 -2.32 -15.24
N THR A 530 -2.52 -2.13 -13.96
CA THR A 530 -3.01 -0.88 -13.36
C THR A 530 -1.89 -0.20 -12.55
N SER A 531 -2.23 0.63 -11.57
CA SER A 531 -1.31 1.48 -10.79
C SER A 531 -0.02 0.77 -10.34
N SER A 532 -0.09 -0.47 -9.87
CA SER A 532 1.10 -1.22 -9.42
C SER A 532 2.08 -1.60 -10.54
N PHE A 533 1.68 -1.50 -11.81
CA PHE A 533 2.53 -1.70 -12.99
C PHE A 533 2.98 -0.39 -13.65
N TRP A 534 2.37 0.75 -13.29
CA TRP A 534 2.92 2.06 -13.63
C TRP A 534 4.28 2.27 -12.97
N GLU A 535 4.51 1.60 -11.82
CA GLU A 535 5.70 1.71 -11.00
C GLU A 535 6.29 0.34 -10.66
N GLY A 536 7.59 0.31 -10.31
CA GLY A 536 8.25 -0.90 -9.82
C GLY A 536 8.33 -2.07 -10.80
N VAL A 537 8.14 -1.87 -12.09
CA VAL A 537 8.39 -2.87 -13.14
C VAL A 537 9.78 -2.64 -13.68
N ASP A 538 10.67 -3.60 -13.47
CA ASP A 538 12.04 -3.60 -14.00
C ASP A 538 12.16 -4.73 -15.02
N VAL A 539 11.88 -4.41 -16.28
CA VAL A 539 12.06 -5.31 -17.42
C VAL A 539 13.10 -4.66 -18.33
N VAL A 540 14.25 -5.29 -18.48
CA VAL A 540 15.36 -4.82 -19.30
C VAL A 540 15.43 -5.65 -20.58
N GLY A 541 15.79 -5.03 -21.70
CA GLY A 541 16.03 -5.68 -22.97
C GLY A 541 14.74 -5.97 -23.77
N ASP A 542 14.84 -6.93 -24.69
CA ASP A 542 13.84 -7.19 -25.73
C ASP A 542 12.46 -7.66 -25.25
N SER A 543 12.33 -8.01 -23.96
CA SER A 543 11.05 -8.45 -23.39
C SER A 543 10.00 -7.32 -23.30
N LEU A 544 10.42 -6.04 -23.35
CA LEU A 544 9.52 -4.89 -23.33
C LEU A 544 9.94 -3.86 -24.39
N SER A 545 9.26 -3.87 -25.52
CA SER A 545 9.49 -2.93 -26.63
C SER A 545 8.33 -1.98 -26.86
N VAL A 546 7.15 -2.25 -26.26
CA VAL A 546 5.95 -1.41 -26.43
C VAL A 546 5.33 -1.10 -25.08
N VAL A 547 5.09 0.17 -24.81
CA VAL A 547 4.27 0.61 -23.67
C VAL A 547 3.06 1.35 -24.20
N VAL A 548 1.86 0.96 -23.77
CA VAL A 548 0.62 1.59 -24.18
C VAL A 548 -0.04 2.26 -22.98
N ILE A 549 -0.33 3.54 -23.06
CA ILE A 549 -1.20 4.25 -22.13
C ILE A 549 -2.59 4.36 -22.75
N THR A 550 -3.54 3.67 -22.18
CA THR A 550 -4.92 3.64 -22.69
C THR A 550 -5.66 4.95 -22.41
N ARG A 551 -5.47 5.53 -21.22
CA ARG A 551 -6.04 6.81 -20.78
C ARG A 551 -5.01 7.63 -20.04
N LEU A 552 -5.08 8.96 -20.14
CA LEU A 552 -4.28 9.86 -19.31
C LEU A 552 -4.56 9.58 -17.81
N PRO A 553 -3.51 9.48 -16.96
CA PRO A 553 -3.62 8.97 -15.60
C PRO A 553 -4.14 10.02 -14.59
N PHE A 554 -5.25 10.66 -14.92
CA PHE A 554 -5.94 11.56 -13.99
C PHE A 554 -6.50 10.78 -12.79
N HIS A 555 -6.41 11.39 -11.63
CA HIS A 555 -7.10 10.89 -10.43
C HIS A 555 -8.61 10.93 -10.61
N VAL A 556 -9.31 10.10 -9.86
CA VAL A 556 -10.78 10.09 -9.83
C VAL A 556 -11.25 11.36 -9.13
N PRO A 557 -12.00 12.25 -9.79
CA PRO A 557 -12.42 13.53 -9.18
C PRO A 557 -13.29 13.37 -7.93
N SER A 558 -14.03 12.25 -7.82
CA SER A 558 -14.87 11.93 -6.66
C SER A 558 -14.11 11.29 -5.49
N ASP A 559 -12.78 11.08 -5.59
CA ASP A 559 -12.00 10.67 -4.42
C ASP A 559 -12.02 11.78 -3.36
N PRO A 560 -12.44 11.48 -2.11
CA PRO A 560 -12.70 12.52 -1.11
C PRO A 560 -11.49 13.39 -0.78
N VAL A 561 -10.31 12.78 -0.67
CA VAL A 561 -9.07 13.51 -0.34
C VAL A 561 -8.61 14.33 -1.53
N PHE A 562 -8.63 13.73 -2.74
CA PHE A 562 -8.28 14.42 -3.97
C PHE A 562 -9.21 15.62 -4.21
N ALA A 563 -10.53 15.43 -4.07
CA ALA A 563 -11.51 16.50 -4.23
C ALA A 563 -11.31 17.64 -3.22
N ALA A 564 -11.06 17.31 -1.94
CA ALA A 564 -10.81 18.30 -0.90
C ALA A 564 -9.55 19.13 -1.19
N ARG A 565 -8.45 18.47 -1.53
CA ARG A 565 -7.19 19.14 -1.89
C ARG A 565 -7.30 19.99 -3.13
N SER A 566 -8.00 19.47 -4.16
CA SER A 566 -8.23 20.22 -5.40
C SER A 566 -9.04 21.50 -5.15
N GLN A 567 -9.99 21.47 -4.22
CA GLN A 567 -10.81 22.64 -3.85
C GLN A 567 -10.06 23.68 -3.02
N ALA A 568 -8.93 23.35 -2.42
CA ALA A 568 -8.09 24.30 -1.69
C ALA A 568 -7.32 25.26 -2.61
N PHE A 569 -7.30 25.01 -3.93
CA PHE A 569 -6.66 25.86 -4.93
C PHE A 569 -7.70 26.68 -5.71
N GLU A 570 -7.32 27.88 -6.16
CA GLU A 570 -8.16 28.69 -7.05
C GLU A 570 -8.45 27.97 -8.39
N ASP A 571 -7.43 27.32 -8.95
CA ASP A 571 -7.54 26.46 -10.12
C ASP A 571 -7.04 25.06 -9.77
N GLY A 572 -7.87 24.28 -9.11
CA GLY A 572 -7.53 22.93 -8.66
C GLY A 572 -7.16 21.96 -9.81
N PHE A 573 -7.62 22.21 -11.03
CA PHE A 573 -7.22 21.41 -12.17
C PHE A 573 -5.76 21.67 -12.57
N ASN A 574 -5.39 22.91 -12.81
CA ASN A 574 -4.04 23.24 -13.28
C ASN A 574 -2.99 23.21 -12.16
N GLN A 575 -3.37 23.58 -10.92
CA GLN A 575 -2.44 23.69 -9.81
C GLN A 575 -2.25 22.35 -9.06
N TYR A 576 -3.23 21.43 -9.14
CA TYR A 576 -3.17 20.16 -8.40
C TYR A 576 -3.33 18.92 -9.29
N ALA A 577 -4.44 18.79 -10.03
CA ALA A 577 -4.77 17.57 -10.77
C ALA A 577 -3.82 17.30 -11.94
N LEU A 578 -3.48 18.31 -12.69
CA LEU A 578 -2.61 18.22 -13.87
C LEU A 578 -1.15 17.86 -13.50
N PRO A 579 -0.49 18.52 -12.52
CA PRO A 579 0.85 18.15 -12.08
C PRO A 579 0.96 16.69 -11.63
N LEU A 580 0.02 16.20 -10.82
CA LEU A 580 -0.01 14.80 -10.37
C LEU A 580 -0.15 13.83 -11.54
N SER A 581 -1.02 14.16 -12.50
CA SER A 581 -1.22 13.34 -13.71
C SER A 581 0.03 13.31 -14.58
N ILE A 582 0.76 14.41 -14.69
CA ILE A 582 2.03 14.50 -15.42
C ILE A 582 3.10 13.62 -14.75
N LEU A 583 3.21 13.64 -13.44
CA LEU A 583 4.17 12.78 -12.72
C LEU A 583 3.91 11.30 -13.00
N ARG A 584 2.67 10.84 -12.90
CA ARG A 584 2.28 9.46 -13.25
C ARG A 584 2.55 9.12 -14.73
N PHE A 585 2.25 10.04 -15.63
CA PHE A 585 2.51 9.85 -17.06
C PHE A 585 4.01 9.66 -17.35
N ARG A 586 4.88 10.46 -16.72
CA ARG A 586 6.34 10.32 -16.80
C ARG A 586 6.83 8.97 -16.25
N GLN A 587 6.22 8.47 -15.20
CA GLN A 587 6.53 7.15 -14.64
C GLN A 587 6.24 6.04 -15.64
N GLY A 588 5.07 6.08 -16.30
CA GLY A 588 4.71 5.16 -17.38
C GLY A 588 5.69 5.23 -18.54
N PHE A 589 6.09 6.43 -18.95
CA PHE A 589 7.11 6.63 -19.99
C PHE A 589 8.46 6.00 -19.60
N GLY A 590 8.88 6.19 -18.36
CA GLY A 590 10.13 5.65 -17.84
C GLY A 590 10.21 4.12 -17.76
N ARG A 591 9.15 3.39 -18.12
CA ARG A 591 9.17 1.91 -18.19
C ARG A 591 9.84 1.38 -19.45
N LEU A 592 9.85 2.17 -20.52
CA LEU A 592 10.24 1.72 -21.84
C LEU A 592 11.76 1.57 -22.02
N ILE A 593 12.56 2.55 -21.59
CA ILE A 593 14.01 2.58 -21.77
C ILE A 593 14.72 2.41 -20.41
N ARG A 594 15.50 1.34 -20.28
CA ARG A 594 16.22 0.94 -19.06
C ARG A 594 17.73 0.77 -19.27
N SER A 595 18.13 0.51 -20.52
CA SER A 595 19.54 0.39 -20.92
C SER A 595 19.82 1.27 -22.13
N HIS A 596 21.10 1.46 -22.46
CA HIS A 596 21.51 2.22 -23.66
C HIS A 596 21.14 1.51 -24.97
N SER A 597 20.93 0.20 -24.92
CA SER A 597 20.56 -0.62 -26.07
C SER A 597 19.05 -0.73 -26.29
N ASP A 598 18.25 -0.33 -25.30
CA ASP A 598 16.78 -0.43 -25.40
C ASP A 598 16.24 0.51 -26.47
N ARG A 599 15.26 -0.01 -27.20
CA ARG A 599 14.51 0.75 -28.20
C ARG A 599 13.04 0.38 -28.09
N GLY A 600 12.15 1.38 -28.25
CA GLY A 600 10.75 1.07 -28.07
C GLY A 600 9.76 2.12 -28.58
N VAL A 601 8.49 1.74 -28.48
CA VAL A 601 7.35 2.54 -28.86
C VAL A 601 6.46 2.80 -27.65
N MET A 602 6.16 4.08 -27.42
CA MET A 602 5.14 4.53 -26.47
C MET A 602 3.90 4.94 -27.23
N ALA A 603 2.81 4.22 -27.06
CA ALA A 603 1.53 4.52 -27.72
C ALA A 603 0.55 5.15 -26.73
N ILE A 604 0.01 6.33 -27.06
CA ILE A 604 -1.01 7.02 -26.27
C ILE A 604 -2.33 6.94 -27.00
N LEU A 605 -3.27 6.16 -26.46
CA LEU A 605 -4.59 5.92 -27.07
C LEU A 605 -5.68 6.80 -26.43
N ASP A 606 -5.31 8.04 -26.12
CA ASP A 606 -6.19 9.06 -25.54
C ASP A 606 -6.05 10.36 -26.35
N SER A 607 -7.03 10.66 -27.17
CA SER A 607 -7.02 11.84 -28.06
C SER A 607 -6.99 13.18 -27.31
N ARG A 608 -7.32 13.20 -26.01
CA ARG A 608 -7.25 14.40 -25.18
C ARG A 608 -5.83 14.96 -25.09
N LEU A 609 -4.79 14.11 -25.21
CA LEU A 609 -3.40 14.56 -25.26
C LEU A 609 -3.13 15.50 -26.44
N HIS A 610 -3.79 15.28 -27.59
CA HIS A 610 -3.67 16.14 -28.78
C HIS A 610 -4.68 17.28 -28.78
N ARG A 611 -5.94 17.00 -28.38
CA ARG A 611 -7.07 17.94 -28.54
C ARG A 611 -7.19 18.99 -27.45
N LYS A 612 -6.73 18.68 -26.22
CA LYS A 612 -6.90 19.60 -25.07
C LYS A 612 -5.64 20.44 -24.87
N ALA A 613 -5.81 21.68 -24.42
CA ALA A 613 -4.71 22.62 -24.19
C ALA A 613 -3.64 22.08 -23.20
N TYR A 614 -4.08 21.37 -22.16
CA TYR A 614 -3.20 20.77 -21.18
C TYR A 614 -2.33 19.62 -21.74
N GLY A 615 -2.66 19.04 -22.89
CA GLY A 615 -1.88 17.97 -23.50
C GLY A 615 -0.43 18.38 -23.82
N ARG A 616 -0.20 19.66 -24.12
CA ARG A 616 1.16 20.20 -24.31
C ARG A 616 2.04 20.09 -23.07
N ALA A 617 1.46 20.22 -21.86
CA ALA A 617 2.19 20.10 -20.59
C ALA A 617 2.71 18.66 -20.39
N PHE A 618 1.90 17.65 -20.74
CA PHE A 618 2.35 16.24 -20.71
C PHE A 618 3.53 16.02 -21.66
N LEU A 619 3.44 16.48 -22.90
CA LEU A 619 4.52 16.29 -23.89
C LEU A 619 5.80 17.04 -23.51
N LYS A 620 5.69 18.28 -22.99
CA LYS A 620 6.85 19.05 -22.50
C LYS A 620 7.53 18.41 -21.29
N SER A 621 6.80 17.63 -20.49
CA SER A 621 7.34 16.97 -19.31
C SER A 621 8.23 15.78 -19.60
N LEU A 622 8.16 15.23 -20.82
CA LEU A 622 8.96 14.09 -21.25
C LEU A 622 10.37 14.48 -21.69
N PRO A 623 11.33 13.55 -21.58
CA PRO A 623 12.61 13.71 -22.30
C PRO A 623 12.39 13.91 -23.80
N LYS A 624 13.30 14.60 -24.45
CA LYS A 624 13.22 14.82 -25.90
C LYS A 624 13.27 13.47 -26.64
N CYS A 625 12.12 13.01 -27.15
CA CYS A 625 11.95 11.78 -27.92
C CYS A 625 11.36 12.09 -29.31
N THR A 626 11.31 11.10 -30.20
CA THR A 626 10.65 11.24 -31.50
C THR A 626 9.15 11.15 -31.32
N VAL A 627 8.43 12.25 -31.55
CA VAL A 627 6.97 12.34 -31.39
C VAL A 627 6.29 12.33 -32.76
N ARG A 628 5.30 11.44 -32.94
CA ARG A 628 4.41 11.40 -34.08
C ARG A 628 2.95 11.46 -33.64
N VAL A 629 2.16 12.24 -34.33
CA VAL A 629 0.70 12.35 -34.15
C VAL A 629 0.05 11.85 -35.44
N GLY A 630 -0.83 10.88 -35.32
CA GLY A 630 -1.47 10.26 -36.49
C GLY A 630 -2.70 9.44 -36.10
N PRO A 631 -3.40 8.88 -37.11
CA PRO A 631 -4.53 7.99 -36.87
C PRO A 631 -4.09 6.71 -36.16
N ALA A 632 -4.99 6.12 -35.38
CA ALA A 632 -4.75 4.87 -34.70
C ALA A 632 -4.47 3.69 -35.66
N SER A 633 -5.00 3.77 -36.88
CA SER A 633 -4.77 2.78 -37.96
C SER A 633 -3.32 2.68 -38.41
N ASP A 634 -2.55 3.76 -38.34
CA ASP A 634 -1.18 3.83 -38.86
C ASP A 634 -0.15 3.40 -37.79
N LEU A 635 -0.57 3.38 -36.50
CA LEU A 635 0.28 3.02 -35.39
C LEU A 635 0.94 1.64 -35.54
N PRO A 636 0.23 0.56 -35.92
CA PRO A 636 0.84 -0.77 -36.02
C PRO A 636 2.02 -0.81 -37.00
N GLY A 637 1.87 -0.22 -38.21
CA GLY A 637 2.93 -0.13 -39.20
C GLY A 637 4.12 0.71 -38.71
N ALA A 638 3.84 1.92 -38.21
CA ALA A 638 4.86 2.81 -37.68
C ALA A 638 5.65 2.20 -36.49
N ALA A 639 5.00 1.43 -35.66
CA ALA A 639 5.63 0.73 -34.54
C ALA A 639 6.55 -0.41 -35.02
N ALA A 640 6.07 -1.23 -35.95
CA ALA A 640 6.86 -2.31 -36.55
C ALA A 640 8.11 -1.75 -37.25
N ASP A 641 7.94 -0.75 -38.10
CA ASP A 641 9.05 -0.09 -38.81
C ASP A 641 10.07 0.51 -37.85
N TRP A 642 9.61 1.15 -36.77
CA TRP A 642 10.50 1.72 -35.75
C TRP A 642 11.31 0.65 -35.04
N LEU A 643 10.72 -0.48 -34.69
CA LEU A 643 11.41 -1.57 -34.00
C LEU A 643 12.34 -2.36 -34.93
N CYS A 644 11.98 -2.54 -36.21
CA CYS A 644 12.81 -3.24 -37.21
C CYS A 644 14.01 -2.42 -37.69
N SER A 645 13.92 -1.07 -37.74
CA SER A 645 15.00 -0.22 -38.26
C SER A 645 16.32 -0.26 -37.44
N SER A 646 16.37 -0.97 -36.32
CA SER A 646 17.60 -1.21 -35.55
C SER A 646 18.39 -2.45 -36.01
N GLN A 647 17.74 -3.43 -36.64
CA GLN A 647 18.44 -4.64 -37.12
C GLN A 647 19.31 -4.38 -38.35
N ALA A 648 18.99 -3.36 -39.14
CA ALA A 648 19.75 -2.97 -40.32
C ALA A 648 21.03 -2.16 -40.03
N ALA A 649 21.20 -1.62 -38.82
CA ALA A 649 22.38 -0.84 -38.43
C ALA A 649 23.46 -1.65 -37.70
N LEU A 650 23.23 -2.94 -37.47
CA LEU A 650 24.14 -3.87 -36.80
C LEU A 650 24.66 -4.98 -37.74
N ILE A 651 24.33 -4.90 -39.04
CA ILE A 651 24.91 -5.71 -40.12
C ILE A 651 25.77 -4.78 -41.03
#